data_40d72b3b27dc7a7fc592214e0e57caa7
#
_entry.id   40d72b3b27dc7a7fc592214e0e57caa7
#
_cell.length_a   1.000
_cell.length_b   1.000
_cell.length_c   1.000
_cell.angle_alpha   90.00
_cell.angle_beta   90.00
_cell.angle_gamma   90.00
#
_symmetry.space_group_name_H-M   'P 1'
#
loop_
_entity.id
_entity.type
_entity.pdbx_description
1 polymer ?
#
loop_
_entity_poly.entity_id
_entity_poly.type
_entity_poly.pdbx_seq_one_letter_code
_entity_poly.pdbx_strand_id
1 'polypeptide(L)'
;MRFFLLLCLLPALAASQSLPEATYRAIVTAQDLRDAEALVPFFTDSDSQVRARAALACASVQDTVHIPYLLQLLTDKNLHVRLAAAFALGQYHPVVDTFQRDALSGALTKRLGIEPNPAVLLRVLEALGKVGNEASLSLVVAAGETAPSPLVKGEAALAVGRFAYRQIISKSATAFAAQCLALRDDGESWKAAYALMRIAGPNLLKPHEEEIVRSSSHRSADVRMFIATALGEFGSSRKACNALLSLVRSEKDWRVKVNALKALARVDTVFYPRMLNVLLRSATDSNEHGALTALTTIGVLRLHRSSFAAECRSSLVELLESRHLSQRRTQAAATSLARLLGKEAYPLLLDHLQTGNLTQESFASALAHVPTREATEHLVRLYREGKIQQKVRVVESLLANVRTAPERGELTRIARPVLVEAMQSNDIALLSTAATALAESVFTDDETPALLLNALRRLKPPDDTEAIIRLMRLLADLRAQSAVAPLESYLLDGDPAVVLAARKALERLTGKPYRVTTSGKRRPAYQNFDWTLLASVRRNPYVRIRTTKGELSIVLLPDNAPLTCVNFAMLIEKKFFDGLTFHRVVPNVVIQGGDPRGDGWGGPGYAIRSEFGLERYERGSVGVASAGKDTEGCQWFVTHSSTPHLDGRYTIFAKVVAGMEVVDAIQIGDRILAMQR
;
A
#
# COMPACT_ATOMS: atom_id res chain seq x y z
N MET A 1 4.46 10.74 32.59
CA MET A 1 3.43 10.09 33.39
C MET A 1 2.05 10.56 32.89
N ARG A 2 1.66 10.17 31.67
CA ARG A 2 0.32 10.38 31.04
C ARG A 2 0.11 9.37 29.90
N PHE A 3 0.39 8.08 30.17
CA PHE A 3 0.22 6.96 29.23
C PHE A 3 -0.94 6.01 29.63
N PHE A 4 -1.84 6.46 30.52
CA PHE A 4 -2.81 5.56 31.16
C PHE A 4 -4.27 5.79 30.76
N LEU A 5 -4.59 6.58 29.72
CA LEU A 5 -5.99 6.94 29.42
C LEU A 5 -6.49 6.54 28.03
N LEU A 6 -5.69 5.83 27.21
CA LEU A 6 -6.17 5.28 25.91
C LEU A 6 -6.55 3.79 25.97
N LEU A 7 -6.41 3.15 27.14
CA LEU A 7 -6.81 1.75 27.37
C LEU A 7 -8.31 1.58 27.72
N CYS A 8 -9.09 2.64 27.76
CA CYS A 8 -10.49 2.59 28.22
C CYS A 8 -11.56 2.53 27.13
N LEU A 9 -11.22 2.36 25.86
CA LEU A 9 -12.19 2.12 24.77
C LEU A 9 -12.09 0.73 24.15
N LEU A 10 -11.37 -0.19 24.75
CA LEU A 10 -11.48 -1.62 24.63
C LEU A 10 -12.05 -2.23 25.92
N PRO A 11 -13.24 -1.85 26.38
CA PRO A 11 -13.91 -2.63 27.39
C PRO A 11 -15.00 -3.41 26.70
N ALA A 12 -15.17 -4.60 27.17
CA ALA A 12 -16.35 -5.43 26.98
C ALA A 12 -16.36 -6.43 25.81
N LEU A 13 -15.19 -6.89 25.35
CA LEU A 13 -15.14 -8.28 24.85
C LEU A 13 -14.66 -9.27 25.93
N ALA A 14 -14.32 -8.78 27.12
CA ALA A 14 -13.72 -9.59 28.20
C ALA A 14 -14.72 -10.15 29.23
N ALA A 15 -16.02 -10.09 28.99
CA ALA A 15 -17.03 -10.74 29.84
C ALA A 15 -18.29 -11.19 29.10
N SER A 16 -18.26 -11.36 27.78
CA SER A 16 -19.33 -12.02 27.04
C SER A 16 -18.99 -13.52 26.94
N GLN A 17 -19.95 -14.36 27.17
CA GLN A 17 -19.84 -15.79 26.91
C GLN A 17 -19.16 -16.00 25.54
N SER A 18 -18.02 -16.67 25.53
CA SER A 18 -17.31 -16.96 24.28
C SER A 18 -18.26 -17.73 23.36
N LEU A 19 -18.28 -17.39 22.07
CA LEU A 19 -19.01 -18.17 21.06
C LEU A 19 -18.75 -19.67 21.27
N PRO A 20 -19.78 -20.53 21.15
CA PRO A 20 -19.57 -21.97 21.17
C PRO A 20 -18.45 -22.35 20.19
N GLU A 21 -17.47 -23.09 20.65
CA GLU A 21 -16.26 -23.40 19.86
C GLU A 21 -16.59 -23.99 18.49
N ALA A 22 -17.59 -24.89 18.41
CA ALA A 22 -18.03 -25.50 17.17
C ALA A 22 -18.59 -24.45 16.18
N THR A 23 -19.40 -23.49 16.65
CA THR A 23 -19.97 -22.42 15.84
C THR A 23 -18.88 -21.47 15.36
N TYR A 24 -17.94 -21.10 16.24
CA TYR A 24 -16.79 -20.27 15.86
C TYR A 24 -15.97 -20.94 14.77
N ARG A 25 -15.64 -22.23 14.92
CA ARG A 25 -14.90 -23.01 13.93
C ARG A 25 -15.64 -23.10 12.59
N ALA A 26 -16.94 -23.32 12.61
CA ALA A 26 -17.75 -23.37 11.40
C ALA A 26 -17.70 -22.05 10.61
N ILE A 27 -17.87 -20.89 11.29
CA ILE A 27 -17.81 -19.58 10.65
C ILE A 27 -16.40 -19.29 10.10
N VAL A 28 -15.34 -19.57 10.86
CA VAL A 28 -13.95 -19.35 10.40
C VAL A 28 -13.61 -20.25 9.22
N THR A 29 -14.04 -21.49 9.24
CA THR A 29 -13.86 -22.43 8.12
C THR A 29 -14.60 -21.96 6.86
N ALA A 30 -15.86 -21.53 6.99
CA ALA A 30 -16.63 -20.97 5.88
C ALA A 30 -15.97 -19.70 5.31
N GLN A 31 -15.44 -18.85 6.19
CA GLN A 31 -14.66 -17.66 5.80
C GLN A 31 -13.41 -18.03 5.02
N ASP A 32 -12.62 -19.02 5.46
CA ASP A 32 -11.41 -19.47 4.77
C ASP A 32 -11.73 -20.10 3.41
N LEU A 33 -12.73 -20.96 3.37
CA LEU A 33 -13.18 -21.61 2.13
C LEU A 33 -13.87 -20.63 1.16
N ARG A 34 -14.15 -19.39 1.58
CA ARG A 34 -15.00 -18.44 0.83
C ARG A 34 -16.37 -19.05 0.53
N ASP A 35 -16.89 -19.91 1.44
CA ASP A 35 -18.17 -20.54 1.31
C ASP A 35 -19.29 -19.60 1.79
N ALA A 36 -19.85 -18.89 0.82
CA ALA A 36 -20.88 -17.89 1.08
C ALA A 36 -22.17 -18.53 1.63
N GLU A 37 -22.57 -19.69 1.10
CA GLU A 37 -23.82 -20.37 1.49
C GLU A 37 -23.73 -20.91 2.92
N ALA A 38 -22.57 -21.41 3.34
CA ALA A 38 -22.36 -21.91 4.69
C ALA A 38 -22.46 -20.82 5.77
N LEU A 39 -22.34 -19.53 5.41
CA LEU A 39 -22.52 -18.40 6.34
C LEU A 39 -24.00 -18.01 6.55
N VAL A 40 -24.89 -18.32 5.61
CA VAL A 40 -26.29 -17.85 5.62
C VAL A 40 -27.06 -18.22 6.89
N PRO A 41 -26.98 -19.46 7.42
CA PRO A 41 -27.72 -19.83 8.63
C PRO A 41 -27.38 -18.98 9.86
N PHE A 42 -26.17 -18.46 9.94
CA PHE A 42 -25.70 -17.68 11.11
C PHE A 42 -26.24 -16.25 11.16
N PHE A 43 -26.78 -15.70 10.08
CA PHE A 43 -27.33 -14.33 10.07
C PHE A 43 -28.63 -14.20 10.85
N THR A 44 -29.36 -15.30 11.07
CA THR A 44 -30.62 -15.33 11.81
C THR A 44 -30.51 -16.06 13.15
N ASP A 45 -29.28 -16.40 13.57
CA ASP A 45 -29.05 -17.06 14.85
C ASP A 45 -29.63 -16.23 16.02
N SER A 46 -30.12 -16.90 17.05
CA SER A 46 -30.63 -16.24 18.25
C SER A 46 -29.56 -15.46 18.99
N ASP A 47 -28.32 -15.95 19.01
CA ASP A 47 -27.17 -15.30 19.62
C ASP A 47 -26.65 -14.16 18.74
N SER A 48 -26.66 -12.95 19.28
CA SER A 48 -26.15 -11.77 18.60
C SER A 48 -24.64 -11.82 18.31
N GLN A 49 -23.87 -12.58 19.08
CA GLN A 49 -22.43 -12.76 18.84
C GLN A 49 -22.19 -13.61 17.61
N VAL A 50 -23.01 -14.64 17.40
CA VAL A 50 -22.98 -15.47 16.18
C VAL A 50 -23.28 -14.60 14.97
N ARG A 51 -24.39 -13.82 15.01
CA ARG A 51 -24.74 -12.91 13.92
C ARG A 51 -23.65 -11.89 13.60
N ALA A 52 -23.06 -11.28 14.64
CA ALA A 52 -21.98 -10.30 14.49
C ALA A 52 -20.72 -10.94 13.86
N ARG A 53 -20.32 -12.15 14.33
CA ARG A 53 -19.14 -12.84 13.80
C ARG A 53 -19.36 -13.27 12.34
N ALA A 54 -20.56 -13.74 11.99
CA ALA A 54 -20.91 -14.08 10.62
C ALA A 54 -20.89 -12.83 9.70
N ALA A 55 -21.43 -11.70 10.17
CA ALA A 55 -21.36 -10.43 9.45
C ALA A 55 -19.91 -9.98 9.21
N LEU A 56 -19.01 -10.13 10.19
CA LEU A 56 -17.58 -9.83 10.02
C LEU A 56 -16.91 -10.76 9.01
N ALA A 57 -17.28 -12.05 8.97
CA ALA A 57 -16.75 -12.98 7.98
C ALA A 57 -17.05 -12.53 6.54
N CYS A 58 -18.23 -11.93 6.31
CA CYS A 58 -18.61 -11.38 5.01
C CYS A 58 -17.69 -10.28 4.50
N ALA A 59 -17.03 -9.53 5.39
CA ALA A 59 -16.04 -8.52 5.00
C ALA A 59 -14.86 -9.12 4.23
N SER A 60 -14.49 -10.37 4.56
CA SER A 60 -13.43 -11.12 3.90
C SER A 60 -13.93 -11.93 2.72
N VAL A 61 -15.12 -12.54 2.82
CA VAL A 61 -15.71 -13.35 1.74
C VAL A 61 -16.10 -12.48 0.54
N GLN A 62 -16.81 -11.36 0.79
CA GLN A 62 -17.25 -10.39 -0.22
C GLN A 62 -18.10 -11.00 -1.34
N ASP A 63 -18.97 -11.96 -1.02
CA ASP A 63 -19.94 -12.47 -1.97
C ASP A 63 -21.22 -11.64 -1.93
N THR A 64 -21.71 -11.22 -3.10
CA THR A 64 -22.89 -10.35 -3.21
C THR A 64 -24.19 -11.00 -2.72
N VAL A 65 -24.23 -12.32 -2.59
CA VAL A 65 -25.36 -13.06 -1.99
C VAL A 65 -25.64 -12.63 -0.54
N HIS A 66 -24.62 -12.15 0.17
CA HIS A 66 -24.76 -11.70 1.55
C HIS A 66 -25.37 -10.30 1.70
N ILE A 67 -25.41 -9.49 0.64
CA ILE A 67 -25.86 -8.09 0.71
C ILE A 67 -27.25 -7.97 1.35
N PRO A 68 -28.29 -8.74 0.94
CA PRO A 68 -29.61 -8.64 1.56
C PRO A 68 -29.59 -8.90 3.07
N TYR A 69 -28.84 -9.90 3.52
CA TYR A 69 -28.70 -10.24 4.93
C TYR A 69 -27.97 -9.14 5.71
N LEU A 70 -26.87 -8.61 5.17
CA LEU A 70 -26.13 -7.52 5.81
C LEU A 70 -26.98 -6.24 5.92
N LEU A 71 -27.82 -5.93 4.94
CA LEU A 71 -28.76 -4.82 4.99
C LEU A 71 -29.81 -5.02 6.11
N GLN A 72 -30.28 -6.24 6.33
CA GLN A 72 -31.15 -6.57 7.46
C GLN A 72 -30.40 -6.42 8.79
N LEU A 73 -29.19 -6.96 8.90
CA LEU A 73 -28.35 -6.86 10.11
C LEU A 73 -27.93 -5.41 10.45
N LEU A 74 -27.91 -4.51 9.47
CA LEU A 74 -27.69 -3.09 9.70
C LEU A 74 -28.77 -2.44 10.57
N THR A 75 -29.93 -3.09 10.73
CA THR A 75 -31.03 -2.67 11.58
C THR A 75 -31.23 -3.55 12.82
N ASP A 76 -30.30 -4.46 13.11
CA ASP A 76 -30.37 -5.36 14.26
C ASP A 76 -30.50 -4.59 15.58
N LYS A 77 -31.23 -5.17 16.54
CA LYS A 77 -31.35 -4.58 17.90
C LYS A 77 -30.02 -4.47 18.64
N ASN A 78 -29.09 -5.40 18.37
CA ASN A 78 -27.78 -5.42 19.00
C ASN A 78 -26.78 -4.52 18.26
N LEU A 79 -26.11 -3.61 18.98
CA LEU A 79 -25.17 -2.65 18.41
C LEU A 79 -23.95 -3.31 17.74
N HIS A 80 -23.45 -4.44 18.28
CA HIS A 80 -22.29 -5.13 17.72
C HIS A 80 -22.60 -5.78 16.36
N VAL A 81 -23.85 -6.24 16.19
CA VAL A 81 -24.32 -6.76 14.91
C VAL A 81 -24.41 -5.64 13.87
N ARG A 82 -25.01 -4.48 14.25
CA ARG A 82 -25.07 -3.32 13.35
C ARG A 82 -23.68 -2.80 12.95
N LEU A 83 -22.77 -2.76 13.94
CA LEU A 83 -21.36 -2.34 13.72
C LEU A 83 -20.65 -3.28 12.72
N ALA A 84 -20.79 -4.60 12.92
CA ALA A 84 -20.22 -5.61 12.04
C ALA A 84 -20.81 -5.54 10.62
N ALA A 85 -22.14 -5.37 10.51
CA ALA A 85 -22.83 -5.23 9.23
C ALA A 85 -22.39 -3.95 8.48
N ALA A 86 -22.30 -2.80 9.16
CA ALA A 86 -21.83 -1.55 8.56
C ALA A 86 -20.38 -1.69 8.05
N PHE A 87 -19.49 -2.28 8.86
CA PHE A 87 -18.12 -2.56 8.45
C PHE A 87 -18.07 -3.46 7.23
N ALA A 88 -18.77 -4.60 7.25
CA ALA A 88 -18.79 -5.55 6.16
C ALA A 88 -19.27 -4.91 4.86
N LEU A 89 -20.41 -4.19 4.87
CA LEU A 89 -20.94 -3.48 3.70
C LEU A 89 -19.93 -2.52 3.08
N GLY A 90 -19.13 -1.84 3.91
CA GLY A 90 -18.04 -0.97 3.45
C GLY A 90 -16.94 -1.69 2.66
N GLN A 91 -16.77 -3.01 2.80
CA GLN A 91 -15.74 -3.78 2.09
C GLN A 91 -16.18 -4.24 0.70
N TYR A 92 -17.43 -4.05 0.31
CA TYR A 92 -17.96 -4.55 -0.97
C TYR A 92 -17.60 -3.67 -2.18
N HIS A 93 -17.01 -2.49 -1.99
CA HIS A 93 -16.64 -1.60 -3.10
C HIS A 93 -15.97 -2.29 -4.30
N PRO A 94 -15.02 -3.24 -4.13
CA PRO A 94 -14.34 -3.83 -5.28
C PRO A 94 -15.17 -4.82 -6.10
N VAL A 95 -16.31 -5.29 -5.57
CA VAL A 95 -17.08 -6.42 -6.13
C VAL A 95 -18.50 -6.07 -6.56
N VAL A 96 -19.02 -4.88 -6.15
CA VAL A 96 -20.37 -4.43 -6.51
C VAL A 96 -20.36 -3.57 -7.78
N ASP A 97 -21.40 -3.74 -8.60
CA ASP A 97 -21.69 -2.84 -9.71
C ASP A 97 -22.25 -1.48 -9.23
N THR A 98 -22.53 -0.58 -10.16
CA THR A 98 -23.04 0.76 -9.85
C THR A 98 -24.40 0.71 -9.15
N PHE A 99 -25.33 -0.13 -9.61
CA PHE A 99 -26.65 -0.26 -9.05
C PHE A 99 -26.62 -0.79 -7.60
N GLN A 100 -25.86 -1.85 -7.37
CA GLN A 100 -25.64 -2.40 -6.03
C GLN A 100 -24.98 -1.38 -5.11
N ARG A 101 -23.99 -0.63 -5.62
CA ARG A 101 -23.31 0.43 -4.85
C ARG A 101 -24.27 1.53 -4.43
N ASP A 102 -25.17 1.96 -5.30
CA ASP A 102 -26.16 2.97 -4.96
C ASP A 102 -27.16 2.47 -3.93
N ALA A 103 -27.57 1.22 -3.99
CA ALA A 103 -28.40 0.58 -2.97
C ALA A 103 -27.68 0.53 -1.61
N LEU A 104 -26.40 0.14 -1.57
CA LEU A 104 -25.58 0.15 -0.34
C LEU A 104 -25.42 1.57 0.21
N SER A 105 -25.12 2.52 -0.66
CA SER A 105 -24.97 3.94 -0.29
C SER A 105 -26.27 4.47 0.33
N GLY A 106 -27.43 4.19 -0.28
CA GLY A 106 -28.74 4.59 0.22
C GLY A 106 -29.07 4.00 1.59
N ALA A 107 -28.84 2.71 1.79
CA ALA A 107 -29.09 2.04 3.07
C ALA A 107 -28.18 2.58 4.20
N LEU A 108 -26.88 2.76 3.93
CA LEU A 108 -25.94 3.34 4.87
C LEU A 108 -26.27 4.80 5.20
N THR A 109 -26.70 5.57 4.22
CA THR A 109 -27.15 6.97 4.41
C THR A 109 -28.40 7.05 5.29
N LYS A 110 -29.38 6.16 5.05
CA LYS A 110 -30.56 6.06 5.93
C LYS A 110 -30.13 5.72 7.36
N ARG A 111 -29.17 4.80 7.53
CA ARG A 111 -28.64 4.45 8.85
C ARG A 111 -27.91 5.62 9.51
N LEU A 112 -27.12 6.39 8.76
CA LEU A 112 -26.43 7.59 9.23
C LEU A 112 -27.39 8.57 9.91
N GLY A 113 -28.59 8.76 9.35
CA GLY A 113 -29.58 9.71 9.87
C GLY A 113 -30.30 9.25 11.15
N ILE A 114 -30.29 7.97 11.50
CA ILE A 114 -31.08 7.41 12.60
C ILE A 114 -30.27 6.61 13.64
N GLU A 115 -28.96 6.45 13.46
CA GLU A 115 -28.12 5.66 14.36
C GLU A 115 -27.81 6.41 15.67
N PRO A 116 -28.29 5.94 16.81
CA PRO A 116 -28.05 6.61 18.09
C PRO A 116 -26.69 6.26 18.70
N ASN A 117 -26.06 5.13 18.29
CA ASN A 117 -24.83 4.68 18.89
C ASN A 117 -23.60 5.23 18.17
N PRO A 118 -22.72 5.99 18.85
CA PRO A 118 -21.55 6.60 18.21
C PRO A 118 -20.60 5.59 17.56
N ALA A 119 -20.36 4.42 18.17
CA ALA A 119 -19.44 3.43 17.61
C ALA A 119 -19.95 2.85 16.28
N VAL A 120 -21.26 2.61 16.16
CA VAL A 120 -21.90 2.19 14.91
C VAL A 120 -21.85 3.33 13.89
N LEU A 121 -22.14 4.57 14.34
CA LEU A 121 -22.09 5.76 13.48
C LEU A 121 -20.73 5.96 12.81
N LEU A 122 -19.64 5.78 13.57
CA LEU A 122 -18.27 5.84 13.02
C LEU A 122 -18.05 4.79 11.91
N ARG A 123 -18.58 3.57 12.07
CA ARG A 123 -18.48 2.53 11.04
C ARG A 123 -19.35 2.81 9.81
N VAL A 124 -20.52 3.41 10.01
CA VAL A 124 -21.37 3.88 8.89
C VAL A 124 -20.66 4.97 8.09
N LEU A 125 -20.01 5.95 8.75
CA LEU A 125 -19.20 6.98 8.09
C LEU A 125 -18.01 6.38 7.33
N GLU A 126 -17.32 5.41 7.94
CA GLU A 126 -16.24 4.68 7.29
C GLU A 126 -16.75 3.94 6.02
N ALA A 127 -17.85 3.21 6.15
CA ALA A 127 -18.45 2.47 5.04
C ALA A 127 -18.87 3.41 3.90
N LEU A 128 -19.54 4.53 4.20
CA LEU A 128 -19.91 5.55 3.21
C LEU A 128 -18.69 6.12 2.50
N GLY A 129 -17.59 6.40 3.22
CA GLY A 129 -16.33 6.82 2.60
C GLY A 129 -15.78 5.81 1.57
N LYS A 130 -16.05 4.51 1.76
CA LYS A 130 -15.58 3.42 0.89
C LYS A 130 -16.55 3.11 -0.26
N VAL A 131 -17.88 3.07 -0.03
CA VAL A 131 -18.87 2.65 -1.03
C VAL A 131 -19.82 3.76 -1.46
N GLY A 132 -19.89 4.89 -0.74
CA GLY A 132 -20.81 5.98 -1.00
C GLY A 132 -20.61 6.65 -2.36
N ASN A 133 -21.61 7.38 -2.81
CA ASN A 133 -21.64 8.20 -4.02
C ASN A 133 -21.66 9.71 -3.71
N GLU A 134 -21.76 10.56 -4.70
CA GLU A 134 -21.75 12.02 -4.54
C GLU A 134 -22.86 12.54 -3.62
N ALA A 135 -24.07 11.96 -3.70
CA ALA A 135 -25.18 12.34 -2.85
C ALA A 135 -24.89 12.04 -1.37
N SER A 136 -24.30 10.86 -1.09
CA SER A 136 -23.93 10.48 0.27
C SER A 136 -22.77 11.32 0.83
N LEU A 137 -21.86 11.85 0.00
CA LEU A 137 -20.81 12.77 0.44
C LEU A 137 -21.43 14.02 1.08
N SER A 138 -22.44 14.62 0.47
CA SER A 138 -23.12 15.81 1.01
C SER A 138 -23.76 15.53 2.38
N LEU A 139 -24.34 14.34 2.55
CA LEU A 139 -24.97 13.95 3.81
C LEU A 139 -23.94 13.60 4.91
N VAL A 140 -22.78 13.04 4.53
CA VAL A 140 -21.65 12.85 5.45
C VAL A 140 -21.13 14.18 5.97
N VAL A 141 -21.00 15.20 5.08
CA VAL A 141 -20.60 16.56 5.47
C VAL A 141 -21.62 17.16 6.43
N ALA A 142 -22.91 17.14 6.11
CA ALA A 142 -23.96 17.67 6.98
C ALA A 142 -24.01 16.98 8.35
N ALA A 143 -23.83 15.65 8.40
CA ALA A 143 -23.74 14.92 9.65
C ALA A 143 -22.50 15.32 10.48
N GLY A 144 -21.37 15.58 9.82
CA GLY A 144 -20.16 16.06 10.49
C GLY A 144 -20.32 17.50 11.02
N GLU A 145 -20.91 18.41 10.26
CA GLU A 145 -21.14 19.80 10.66
C GLU A 145 -22.04 19.91 11.88
N THR A 146 -23.09 19.10 11.95
CA THR A 146 -24.08 19.12 13.02
C THR A 146 -23.67 18.25 14.24
N ALA A 147 -22.69 17.38 14.10
CA ALA A 147 -22.27 16.49 15.18
C ALA A 147 -21.71 17.28 16.38
N PRO A 148 -22.15 16.99 17.62
CA PRO A 148 -21.58 17.62 18.81
C PRO A 148 -20.21 17.05 19.19
N SER A 149 -19.92 15.82 18.78
CA SER A 149 -18.71 15.07 19.15
C SER A 149 -17.55 15.34 18.18
N PRO A 150 -16.36 15.74 18.68
CA PRO A 150 -15.15 15.84 17.86
C PRO A 150 -14.80 14.52 17.16
N LEU A 151 -15.06 13.38 17.80
CA LEU A 151 -14.82 12.04 17.26
C LEU A 151 -15.63 11.78 15.98
N VAL A 152 -16.92 12.17 15.98
CA VAL A 152 -17.81 12.03 14.81
C VAL A 152 -17.38 13.01 13.72
N LYS A 153 -17.04 14.27 14.07
CA LYS A 153 -16.51 15.26 13.12
C LYS A 153 -15.23 14.77 12.45
N GLY A 154 -14.30 14.25 13.24
CA GLY A 154 -13.06 13.69 12.73
C GLY A 154 -13.30 12.50 11.79
N GLU A 155 -14.21 11.58 12.13
CA GLU A 155 -14.54 10.44 11.26
C GLU A 155 -15.25 10.87 9.98
N ALA A 156 -16.13 11.85 10.04
CA ALA A 156 -16.73 12.44 8.85
C ALA A 156 -15.67 13.09 7.94
N ALA A 157 -14.68 13.79 8.52
CA ALA A 157 -13.55 14.33 7.75
C ALA A 157 -12.70 13.22 7.14
N LEU A 158 -12.46 12.11 7.87
CA LEU A 158 -11.76 10.94 7.32
C LEU A 158 -12.54 10.27 6.18
N ALA A 159 -13.88 10.21 6.30
CA ALA A 159 -14.74 9.74 5.23
C ALA A 159 -14.62 10.63 3.97
N VAL A 160 -14.56 11.97 4.12
CA VAL A 160 -14.26 12.90 3.01
C VAL A 160 -12.93 12.54 2.35
N GLY A 161 -11.88 12.22 3.13
CA GLY A 161 -10.59 11.76 2.60
C GLY A 161 -10.69 10.45 1.81
N ARG A 162 -11.55 9.51 2.24
CA ARG A 162 -11.83 8.25 1.52
C ARG A 162 -12.61 8.49 0.22
N PHE A 163 -13.58 9.41 0.21
CA PHE A 163 -14.25 9.87 -1.01
C PHE A 163 -13.25 10.51 -1.98
N ALA A 164 -12.39 11.40 -1.49
CA ALA A 164 -11.36 12.05 -2.31
C ALA A 164 -10.37 11.05 -2.93
N TYR A 165 -10.00 9.99 -2.19
CA TYR A 165 -9.20 8.89 -2.73
C TYR A 165 -9.87 8.19 -3.92
N ARG A 166 -11.20 8.22 -3.99
CA ARG A 166 -12.03 7.70 -5.09
C ARG A 166 -12.39 8.76 -6.13
N GLN A 167 -11.79 9.95 -6.07
CA GLN A 167 -12.03 11.10 -6.95
C GLN A 167 -13.44 11.69 -6.81
N ILE A 168 -14.13 11.44 -5.70
CA ILE A 168 -15.41 12.05 -5.35
C ILE A 168 -15.13 13.21 -4.39
N ILE A 169 -15.23 14.45 -4.89
CA ILE A 169 -14.85 15.66 -4.16
C ILE A 169 -15.86 16.80 -4.39
N SER A 170 -16.00 17.70 -3.41
CA SER A 170 -16.82 18.90 -3.54
C SER A 170 -16.22 20.08 -2.78
N LYS A 171 -16.64 21.30 -3.11
CA LYS A 171 -16.22 22.51 -2.40
C LYS A 171 -16.65 22.49 -0.93
N SER A 172 -17.88 22.04 -0.64
CA SER A 172 -18.40 21.94 0.74
C SER A 172 -17.63 20.94 1.56
N ALA A 173 -17.30 19.75 1.00
CA ALA A 173 -16.50 18.75 1.68
C ALA A 173 -15.07 19.26 1.97
N THR A 174 -14.48 20.04 1.06
CA THR A 174 -13.16 20.65 1.28
C THR A 174 -13.22 21.69 2.39
N ALA A 175 -14.24 22.56 2.40
CA ALA A 175 -14.44 23.55 3.45
C ALA A 175 -14.65 22.90 4.82
N PHE A 176 -15.49 21.86 4.90
CA PHE A 176 -15.69 21.08 6.12
C PHE A 176 -14.39 20.47 6.64
N ALA A 177 -13.60 19.83 5.76
CA ALA A 177 -12.31 19.27 6.15
C ALA A 177 -11.35 20.35 6.67
N ALA A 178 -11.31 21.54 6.04
CA ALA A 178 -10.48 22.65 6.50
C ALA A 178 -10.92 23.16 7.88
N GLN A 179 -12.22 23.32 8.12
CA GLN A 179 -12.76 23.69 9.43
C GLN A 179 -12.39 22.69 10.53
N CYS A 180 -12.37 21.39 10.20
CA CYS A 180 -12.00 20.32 11.14
C CYS A 180 -10.51 20.32 11.53
N LEU A 181 -9.63 21.09 10.89
CA LEU A 181 -8.25 21.30 11.37
C LEU A 181 -8.21 22.01 12.73
N ALA A 182 -9.22 22.81 13.04
CA ALA A 182 -9.33 23.54 14.31
C ALA A 182 -9.93 22.71 15.46
N LEU A 183 -10.17 21.41 15.28
CA LEU A 183 -10.64 20.53 16.34
C LEU A 183 -9.64 20.54 17.50
N ARG A 184 -10.15 20.77 18.73
CA ARG A 184 -9.28 20.85 19.93
C ARG A 184 -8.70 19.51 20.36
N ASP A 185 -9.28 18.42 19.87
CA ASP A 185 -8.80 17.06 20.09
C ASP A 185 -7.76 16.70 19.03
N ASP A 186 -6.49 16.60 19.44
CA ASP A 186 -5.38 16.26 18.54
C ASP A 186 -5.52 14.84 17.95
N GLY A 187 -6.23 13.95 18.64
CA GLY A 187 -6.55 12.63 18.16
C GLY A 187 -7.47 12.61 16.94
N GLU A 188 -8.16 13.73 16.65
CA GLU A 188 -9.14 13.82 15.58
C GLU A 188 -8.72 14.74 14.41
N SER A 189 -7.96 15.80 14.69
CA SER A 189 -7.57 16.79 13.67
C SER A 189 -6.68 16.23 12.55
N TRP A 190 -5.90 15.17 12.82
CA TRP A 190 -5.11 14.51 11.77
C TRP A 190 -5.98 13.91 10.65
N LYS A 191 -7.21 13.50 10.96
CA LYS A 191 -8.16 12.95 9.98
C LYS A 191 -8.57 14.00 8.95
N ALA A 192 -8.75 15.24 9.39
CA ALA A 192 -8.98 16.38 8.52
C ALA A 192 -7.77 16.72 7.66
N ALA A 193 -6.57 16.71 8.25
CA ALA A 193 -5.33 16.91 7.51
C ALA A 193 -5.11 15.81 6.45
N TYR A 194 -5.44 14.55 6.77
CA TYR A 194 -5.44 13.46 5.80
C TYR A 194 -6.43 13.69 4.66
N ALA A 195 -7.64 14.16 4.96
CA ALA A 195 -8.63 14.49 3.91
C ALA A 195 -8.11 15.56 2.96
N LEU A 196 -7.56 16.66 3.48
CA LEU A 196 -6.99 17.73 2.67
C LEU A 196 -5.80 17.27 1.81
N MET A 197 -4.95 16.41 2.35
CA MET A 197 -3.87 15.78 1.57
C MET A 197 -4.41 14.92 0.41
N ARG A 198 -5.58 14.30 0.57
CA ARG A 198 -6.20 13.46 -0.48
C ARG A 198 -7.00 14.25 -1.50
N ILE A 199 -7.42 15.46 -1.18
CA ILE A 199 -8.09 16.36 -2.11
C ILE A 199 -7.04 16.90 -3.07
N ALA A 200 -6.97 16.33 -4.27
CA ALA A 200 -6.11 16.81 -5.34
C ALA A 200 -6.76 18.00 -6.04
N GLY A 201 -5.95 19.01 -6.31
CA GLY A 201 -6.35 20.17 -7.10
C GLY A 201 -6.23 21.49 -6.33
N PRO A 202 -5.33 22.39 -6.78
CA PRO A 202 -5.07 23.65 -6.10
C PRO A 202 -6.32 24.54 -6.02
N ASN A 203 -7.23 24.47 -7.00
CA ASN A 203 -8.44 25.31 -7.04
C ASN A 203 -9.42 25.04 -5.88
N LEU A 204 -9.49 23.79 -5.40
CA LEU A 204 -10.34 23.43 -4.26
C LEU A 204 -9.70 23.82 -2.93
N LEU A 205 -8.39 23.68 -2.81
CA LEU A 205 -7.65 23.98 -1.59
C LEU A 205 -7.35 25.49 -1.42
N LYS A 206 -7.25 26.24 -2.53
CA LYS A 206 -6.84 27.67 -2.50
C LYS A 206 -7.65 28.56 -1.58
N PRO A 207 -8.98 28.44 -1.47
CA PRO A 207 -9.76 29.22 -0.50
C PRO A 207 -9.36 28.99 0.97
N HIS A 208 -8.68 27.88 1.27
CA HIS A 208 -8.28 27.44 2.61
C HIS A 208 -6.76 27.49 2.81
N GLU A 209 -6.00 28.13 1.90
CA GLU A 209 -4.55 28.17 1.94
C GLU A 209 -4.00 28.69 3.26
N GLU A 210 -4.57 29.77 3.80
CA GLU A 210 -4.07 30.38 5.04
C GLU A 210 -4.22 29.45 6.25
N GLU A 211 -5.30 28.71 6.32
CA GLU A 211 -5.57 27.75 7.37
C GLU A 211 -4.65 26.52 7.26
N ILE A 212 -4.45 26.02 6.04
CA ILE A 212 -3.52 24.92 5.76
C ILE A 212 -2.08 25.33 6.10
N VAL A 213 -1.65 26.54 5.69
CA VAL A 213 -0.32 27.09 6.04
C VAL A 213 -0.17 27.22 7.55
N ARG A 214 -1.16 27.76 8.27
CA ARG A 214 -1.14 27.87 9.73
C ARG A 214 -0.98 26.51 10.40
N SER A 215 -1.63 25.49 9.88
CA SER A 215 -1.58 24.12 10.41
C SER A 215 -0.22 23.43 10.23
N SER A 216 0.70 24.02 9.45
CA SER A 216 2.10 23.57 9.41
C SER A 216 2.84 23.72 10.75
N SER A 217 2.31 24.54 11.67
CA SER A 217 2.82 24.72 13.03
C SER A 217 1.96 24.02 14.09
N HIS A 218 1.06 23.11 13.69
CA HIS A 218 0.19 22.40 14.62
C HIS A 218 1.02 21.54 15.59
N ARG A 219 0.55 21.40 16.83
CA ARG A 219 1.26 20.64 17.89
C ARG A 219 1.43 19.14 17.56
N SER A 220 0.43 18.52 16.90
CA SER A 220 0.50 17.12 16.45
C SER A 220 1.39 16.97 15.22
N ALA A 221 2.39 16.08 15.31
CA ALA A 221 3.23 15.73 14.17
C ALA A 221 2.44 15.07 13.02
N ASP A 222 1.41 14.28 13.33
CA ASP A 222 0.58 13.64 12.32
C ASP A 222 -0.21 14.66 11.50
N VAL A 223 -0.70 15.75 12.13
CA VAL A 223 -1.30 16.88 11.40
C VAL A 223 -0.26 17.54 10.50
N ARG A 224 0.89 17.95 11.05
CA ARG A 224 1.95 18.61 10.26
C ARG A 224 2.42 17.76 9.08
N MET A 225 2.50 16.44 9.26
CA MET A 225 2.91 15.48 8.25
C MET A 225 1.96 15.47 7.04
N PHE A 226 0.65 15.38 7.25
CA PHE A 226 -0.34 15.41 6.16
C PHE A 226 -0.45 16.80 5.55
N ILE A 227 -0.40 17.85 6.37
CA ILE A 227 -0.38 19.24 5.92
C ILE A 227 0.85 19.53 5.05
N ALA A 228 2.03 19.02 5.38
CA ALA A 228 3.22 19.16 4.54
C ALA A 228 2.97 18.65 3.11
N THR A 229 2.25 17.53 2.96
CA THR A 229 1.88 17.02 1.64
C THR A 229 0.86 17.91 0.93
N ALA A 230 -0.17 18.39 1.64
CA ALA A 230 -1.19 19.29 1.08
C ALA A 230 -0.58 20.63 0.63
N LEU A 231 0.42 21.16 1.35
CA LEU A 231 1.16 22.38 0.96
C LEU A 231 1.82 22.26 -0.41
N GLY A 232 2.21 21.05 -0.83
CA GLY A 232 2.75 20.80 -2.17
C GLY A 232 1.78 21.11 -3.32
N GLU A 233 0.47 21.17 -3.07
CA GLU A 233 -0.53 21.56 -4.08
C GLU A 233 -0.53 23.08 -4.39
N PHE A 234 0.13 23.89 -3.56
CA PHE A 234 0.28 25.34 -3.73
C PHE A 234 1.65 25.72 -4.31
N GLY A 235 2.10 25.02 -5.34
CA GLY A 235 3.47 25.17 -5.89
C GLY A 235 3.90 26.60 -6.19
N SER A 236 3.00 27.49 -6.59
CA SER A 236 3.27 28.92 -6.87
C SER A 236 3.17 29.82 -5.64
N SER A 237 2.77 29.30 -4.47
CA SER A 237 2.60 30.11 -3.26
C SER A 237 3.90 30.31 -2.50
N ARG A 238 4.29 31.57 -2.28
CA ARG A 238 5.40 31.91 -1.40
C ARG A 238 5.14 31.51 0.06
N LYS A 239 3.89 31.61 0.54
CA LYS A 239 3.51 31.22 1.91
C LYS A 239 3.70 29.72 2.12
N ALA A 240 3.18 28.92 1.20
CA ALA A 240 3.33 27.45 1.25
C ALA A 240 4.79 27.01 1.12
N CYS A 241 5.55 27.60 0.19
CA CYS A 241 6.98 27.30 0.05
C CYS A 241 7.75 27.63 1.34
N ASN A 242 7.53 28.79 1.95
CA ASN A 242 8.19 29.17 3.20
C ASN A 242 7.82 28.22 4.35
N ALA A 243 6.55 27.78 4.45
CA ALA A 243 6.13 26.81 5.44
C ALA A 243 6.85 25.45 5.25
N LEU A 244 6.94 24.95 4.01
CA LEU A 244 7.67 23.72 3.69
C LEU A 244 9.15 23.83 4.04
N LEU A 245 9.81 24.95 3.68
CA LEU A 245 11.21 25.17 4.03
C LEU A 245 11.43 25.27 5.54
N SER A 246 10.51 25.87 6.28
CA SER A 246 10.54 25.90 7.74
C SER A 246 10.44 24.49 8.33
N LEU A 247 9.50 23.66 7.85
CA LEU A 247 9.37 22.27 8.27
C LEU A 247 10.66 21.48 8.01
N VAL A 248 11.27 21.61 6.84
CA VAL A 248 12.53 20.89 6.56
C VAL A 248 13.66 21.31 7.48
N ARG A 249 13.75 22.60 7.82
CA ARG A 249 14.87 23.15 8.64
C ARG A 249 14.74 22.86 10.13
N SER A 250 13.53 22.94 10.69
CA SER A 250 13.30 22.97 12.14
C SER A 250 12.53 21.78 12.70
N GLU A 251 11.96 20.92 11.84
CA GLU A 251 11.14 19.79 12.29
C GLU A 251 12.01 18.69 12.93
N LYS A 252 11.53 18.16 14.05
CA LYS A 252 12.18 17.07 14.78
C LYS A 252 11.65 15.70 14.37
N ASP A 253 10.38 15.61 13.99
CA ASP A 253 9.78 14.37 13.51
C ASP A 253 10.20 14.11 12.06
N TRP A 254 10.98 13.08 11.85
CA TRP A 254 11.52 12.72 10.52
C TRP A 254 10.40 12.46 9.49
N ARG A 255 9.21 12.02 9.92
CA ARG A 255 8.07 11.73 9.03
C ARG A 255 7.53 13.01 8.40
N VAL A 256 7.43 14.07 9.19
CA VAL A 256 7.04 15.41 8.72
C VAL A 256 8.09 15.96 7.76
N LYS A 257 9.37 15.85 8.14
CA LYS A 257 10.50 16.30 7.29
C LYS A 257 10.49 15.59 5.93
N VAL A 258 10.30 14.27 5.90
CA VAL A 258 10.20 13.48 4.66
C VAL A 258 9.05 13.96 3.77
N ASN A 259 7.86 14.22 4.33
CA ASN A 259 6.74 14.71 3.54
C ASN A 259 6.95 16.13 3.03
N ALA A 260 7.55 17.00 3.84
CA ALA A 260 7.92 18.35 3.41
C ALA A 260 8.94 18.33 2.26
N LEU A 261 9.98 17.47 2.36
CA LEU A 261 10.97 17.27 1.29
C LEU A 261 10.31 16.78 0.00
N LYS A 262 9.42 15.79 0.06
CA LYS A 262 8.66 15.31 -1.10
C LYS A 262 7.79 16.41 -1.72
N ALA A 263 7.15 17.23 -0.89
CA ALA A 263 6.28 18.32 -1.34
C ALA A 263 7.06 19.42 -2.08
N LEU A 264 8.32 19.66 -1.73
CA LEU A 264 9.19 20.60 -2.44
C LEU A 264 9.40 20.25 -3.93
N ALA A 265 9.22 18.98 -4.32
CA ALA A 265 9.28 18.57 -5.73
C ALA A 265 8.19 19.21 -6.61
N ARG A 266 7.12 19.72 -6.00
CA ARG A 266 5.96 20.35 -6.70
C ARG A 266 6.01 21.86 -6.71
N VAL A 267 7.02 22.48 -6.08
CA VAL A 267 7.15 23.93 -5.96
C VAL A 267 7.74 24.50 -7.25
N ASP A 268 7.25 25.68 -7.65
CA ASP A 268 7.65 26.34 -8.89
C ASP A 268 9.15 26.72 -8.91
N THR A 269 9.72 26.73 -10.09
CA THR A 269 11.16 26.99 -10.32
C THR A 269 11.65 28.34 -9.77
N VAL A 270 10.76 29.31 -9.65
CA VAL A 270 11.08 30.63 -9.08
C VAL A 270 11.58 30.56 -7.63
N PHE A 271 11.26 29.47 -6.91
CA PHE A 271 11.70 29.27 -5.52
C PHE A 271 12.96 28.41 -5.39
N TYR A 272 13.49 27.84 -6.46
CA TYR A 272 14.67 26.95 -6.46
C TYR A 272 15.88 27.53 -5.72
N PRO A 273 16.23 28.84 -5.85
CA PRO A 273 17.36 29.41 -5.12
C PRO A 273 17.29 29.24 -3.60
N ARG A 274 16.09 29.24 -3.04
CA ARG A 274 15.86 29.06 -1.61
C ARG A 274 15.79 27.59 -1.19
N MET A 275 15.34 26.72 -2.10
CA MET A 275 15.14 25.31 -1.84
C MET A 275 16.43 24.51 -1.89
N LEU A 276 17.30 24.84 -2.84
CA LEU A 276 18.46 24.02 -3.19
C LEU A 276 19.40 23.82 -2.03
N ASN A 277 19.81 24.91 -1.37
CA ASN A 277 20.65 24.85 -0.18
C ASN A 277 20.04 23.98 0.94
N VAL A 278 18.70 24.01 1.08
CA VAL A 278 17.99 23.20 2.10
C VAL A 278 18.01 21.73 1.72
N LEU A 279 17.79 21.42 0.45
CA LEU A 279 17.82 20.05 -0.08
C LEU A 279 19.22 19.44 0.01
N LEU A 280 20.26 20.18 -0.42
CA LEU A 280 21.65 19.74 -0.36
C LEU A 280 22.12 19.48 1.08
N ARG A 281 21.78 20.37 2.02
CA ARG A 281 22.05 20.13 3.46
C ARG A 281 21.30 18.91 3.99
N SER A 282 20.04 18.71 3.55
CA SER A 282 19.26 17.54 3.97
C SER A 282 19.80 16.23 3.40
N ALA A 283 20.50 16.26 2.25
CA ALA A 283 21.15 15.09 1.66
C ALA A 283 22.26 14.50 2.55
N THR A 284 22.83 15.32 3.45
CA THR A 284 23.85 14.92 4.44
C THR A 284 23.29 14.75 5.86
N ASP A 285 21.97 14.86 6.07
CA ASP A 285 21.32 14.68 7.37
C ASP A 285 21.64 13.30 7.98
N SER A 286 21.74 13.23 9.30
CA SER A 286 21.96 11.97 10.02
C SER A 286 20.80 10.97 9.84
N ASN A 287 19.57 11.46 9.66
CA ASN A 287 18.43 10.62 9.38
C ASN A 287 18.44 10.12 7.92
N GLU A 288 18.62 8.81 7.75
CA GLU A 288 18.73 8.17 6.43
C GLU A 288 17.50 8.40 5.54
N HIS A 289 16.28 8.34 6.11
CA HIS A 289 15.05 8.58 5.36
C HIS A 289 14.96 10.01 4.82
N GLY A 290 15.36 10.98 5.64
CA GLY A 290 15.42 12.39 5.24
C GLY A 290 16.45 12.61 4.12
N ALA A 291 17.66 12.08 4.30
CA ALA A 291 18.74 12.22 3.32
C ALA A 291 18.41 11.61 1.96
N LEU A 292 17.92 10.37 1.96
CA LEU A 292 17.47 9.69 0.72
C LEU A 292 16.32 10.44 0.05
N THR A 293 15.38 10.98 0.84
CA THR A 293 14.25 11.75 0.29
C THR A 293 14.75 13.06 -0.32
N ALA A 294 15.69 13.75 0.31
CA ALA A 294 16.28 14.97 -0.24
C ALA A 294 16.98 14.71 -1.58
N LEU A 295 17.84 13.69 -1.65
CA LEU A 295 18.51 13.28 -2.88
C LEU A 295 17.50 12.95 -3.98
N THR A 296 16.49 12.13 -3.68
CA THR A 296 15.43 11.78 -4.64
C THR A 296 14.68 13.02 -5.12
N THR A 297 14.38 13.96 -4.21
CA THR A 297 13.71 15.22 -4.54
C THR A 297 14.55 16.06 -5.49
N ILE A 298 15.86 16.22 -5.25
CA ILE A 298 16.77 16.90 -6.18
C ILE A 298 16.68 16.28 -7.58
N GLY A 299 16.70 14.97 -7.68
CA GLY A 299 16.65 14.24 -8.95
C GLY A 299 15.37 14.43 -9.77
N VAL A 300 14.26 14.85 -9.17
CA VAL A 300 12.99 15.10 -9.88
C VAL A 300 12.73 16.57 -10.18
N LEU A 301 13.56 17.50 -9.67
CA LEU A 301 13.47 18.91 -10.00
C LEU A 301 13.88 19.17 -11.46
N ARG A 302 13.26 20.14 -12.12
CA ARG A 302 13.58 20.52 -13.51
C ARG A 302 14.83 21.42 -13.58
N LEU A 303 15.93 20.97 -12.97
CA LEU A 303 17.15 21.76 -12.79
C LEU A 303 17.94 22.01 -14.07
N HIS A 304 17.85 21.13 -15.07
CA HIS A 304 18.53 21.27 -16.37
C HIS A 304 18.18 22.59 -17.12
N ARG A 305 17.12 23.27 -16.70
CA ARG A 305 16.70 24.58 -17.22
C ARG A 305 17.04 25.73 -16.26
N SER A 306 17.78 25.45 -15.20
CA SER A 306 18.07 26.40 -14.12
C SER A 306 19.55 26.75 -14.09
N SER A 307 19.90 28.01 -13.72
CA SER A 307 21.25 28.43 -13.43
C SER A 307 21.92 27.66 -12.28
N PHE A 308 21.12 26.94 -11.48
CA PHE A 308 21.58 26.13 -10.35
C PHE A 308 21.98 24.69 -10.73
N ALA A 309 21.84 24.29 -12.00
CA ALA A 309 22.22 22.96 -12.45
C ALA A 309 23.70 22.64 -12.20
N ALA A 310 24.57 23.61 -12.39
CA ALA A 310 26.02 23.48 -12.15
C ALA A 310 26.34 23.26 -10.66
N GLU A 311 25.72 24.01 -9.76
CA GLU A 311 25.87 23.86 -8.31
C GLU A 311 25.41 22.50 -7.84
N CYS A 312 24.21 22.03 -8.31
CA CYS A 312 23.71 20.72 -8.02
C CYS A 312 24.63 19.60 -8.54
N ARG A 313 25.14 19.74 -9.76
CA ARG A 313 26.10 18.78 -10.33
C ARG A 313 27.33 18.67 -9.44
N SER A 314 27.97 19.78 -9.11
CA SER A 314 29.21 19.79 -8.27
C SER A 314 28.93 19.13 -6.92
N SER A 315 27.85 19.50 -6.23
CA SER A 315 27.47 18.90 -4.94
C SER A 315 27.17 17.41 -5.01
N LEU A 316 26.49 16.92 -6.08
CA LEU A 316 26.22 15.50 -6.26
C LEU A 316 27.48 14.70 -6.58
N VAL A 317 28.42 15.27 -7.35
CA VAL A 317 29.72 14.65 -7.64
C VAL A 317 30.56 14.56 -6.36
N GLU A 318 30.67 15.65 -5.58
CA GLU A 318 31.34 15.65 -4.27
C GLU A 318 30.77 14.59 -3.32
N LEU A 319 29.43 14.42 -3.31
CA LEU A 319 28.79 13.36 -2.55
C LEU A 319 29.19 11.95 -3.04
N LEU A 320 29.32 11.73 -4.35
CA LEU A 320 29.77 10.45 -4.91
C LEU A 320 31.23 10.12 -4.58
N GLU A 321 32.07 11.12 -4.44
CA GLU A 321 33.48 11.00 -4.03
C GLU A 321 33.64 10.76 -2.53
N SER A 322 32.61 11.07 -1.74
CA SER A 322 32.64 10.91 -0.29
C SER A 322 32.59 9.44 0.12
N ARG A 323 33.65 8.93 0.72
CA ARG A 323 33.76 7.54 1.23
C ARG A 323 32.91 7.27 2.48
N HIS A 324 32.25 8.29 3.01
CA HIS A 324 31.45 8.17 4.25
C HIS A 324 29.94 7.98 3.99
N LEU A 325 29.50 7.97 2.74
CA LEU A 325 28.10 7.75 2.42
C LEU A 325 27.71 6.27 2.50
N SER A 326 26.48 6.01 2.93
CA SER A 326 25.89 4.68 2.77
C SER A 326 25.73 4.34 1.28
N GLN A 327 25.86 3.07 0.92
CA GLN A 327 25.65 2.60 -0.46
C GLN A 327 24.34 3.13 -1.06
N ARG A 328 23.29 3.26 -0.23
CA ARG A 328 21.98 3.77 -0.66
C ARG A 328 22.01 5.27 -0.99
N ARG A 329 22.70 6.08 -0.20
CA ARG A 329 22.89 7.50 -0.52
C ARG A 329 23.72 7.67 -1.78
N THR A 330 24.75 6.88 -1.96
CA THR A 330 25.56 6.86 -3.19
C THR A 330 24.71 6.52 -4.39
N GLN A 331 23.87 5.48 -4.31
CA GLN A 331 22.93 5.13 -5.38
C GLN A 331 21.92 6.26 -5.67
N ALA A 332 21.37 6.87 -4.63
CA ALA A 332 20.40 7.98 -4.80
C ALA A 332 21.07 9.22 -5.41
N ALA A 333 22.30 9.55 -5.02
CA ALA A 333 23.06 10.64 -5.60
C ALA A 333 23.39 10.39 -7.08
N ALA A 334 23.87 9.18 -7.42
CA ALA A 334 24.12 8.77 -8.81
C ALA A 334 22.87 8.83 -9.68
N THR A 335 21.74 8.34 -9.16
CA THR A 335 20.45 8.39 -9.86
C THR A 335 19.99 9.83 -10.08
N SER A 336 20.18 10.70 -9.08
CA SER A 336 19.81 12.12 -9.18
C SER A 336 20.71 12.87 -10.16
N LEU A 337 22.00 12.55 -10.18
CA LEU A 337 22.94 13.06 -11.16
C LEU A 337 22.58 12.62 -12.58
N ALA A 338 22.21 11.34 -12.76
CA ALA A 338 21.73 10.81 -14.05
C ALA A 338 20.50 11.55 -14.57
N ARG A 339 19.55 11.83 -13.70
CA ARG A 339 18.33 12.60 -14.04
C ARG A 339 18.63 14.05 -14.39
N LEU A 340 19.58 14.66 -13.69
CA LEU A 340 20.01 16.04 -13.92
C LEU A 340 20.70 16.20 -15.27
N LEU A 341 21.63 15.30 -15.61
CA LEU A 341 22.49 15.40 -16.78
C LEU A 341 21.95 14.64 -18.01
N GLY A 342 21.03 13.68 -17.82
CA GLY A 342 20.52 12.87 -18.91
C GLY A 342 21.64 12.12 -19.63
N LYS A 343 21.72 12.30 -20.95
CA LYS A 343 22.75 11.64 -21.79
C LYS A 343 24.19 11.94 -21.41
N GLU A 344 24.45 13.11 -20.84
CA GLU A 344 25.81 13.56 -20.45
C GLU A 344 26.31 12.87 -19.16
N ALA A 345 25.44 12.14 -18.44
CA ALA A 345 25.82 11.46 -17.21
C ALA A 345 26.67 10.20 -17.45
N TYR A 346 26.55 9.55 -18.62
CA TYR A 346 27.17 8.24 -18.86
C TYR A 346 28.69 8.21 -18.59
N PRO A 347 29.52 9.08 -19.20
CA PRO A 347 30.97 9.02 -18.99
C PRO A 347 31.36 9.27 -17.53
N LEU A 348 30.66 10.18 -16.84
CA LEU A 348 30.92 10.49 -15.44
C LEU A 348 30.56 9.31 -14.52
N LEU A 349 29.42 8.69 -14.74
CA LEU A 349 28.99 7.50 -13.97
C LEU A 349 29.91 6.31 -14.21
N LEU A 350 30.40 6.15 -15.44
CA LEU A 350 31.35 5.09 -15.80
C LEU A 350 32.70 5.29 -15.09
N ASP A 351 33.20 6.51 -15.01
CA ASP A 351 34.40 6.83 -14.24
C ASP A 351 34.24 6.50 -12.75
N HIS A 352 33.12 6.88 -12.14
CA HIS A 352 32.82 6.53 -10.75
C HIS A 352 32.68 5.02 -10.52
N LEU A 353 32.21 4.25 -11.50
CA LEU A 353 32.22 2.80 -11.45
C LEU A 353 33.64 2.24 -11.48
N GLN A 354 34.49 2.74 -12.40
CA GLN A 354 35.89 2.29 -12.57
C GLN A 354 36.76 2.64 -11.36
N THR A 355 36.53 3.78 -10.74
CA THR A 355 37.24 4.21 -9.52
C THR A 355 36.71 3.55 -8.24
N GLY A 356 35.65 2.72 -8.34
CA GLY A 356 35.06 1.99 -7.20
C GLY A 356 34.16 2.84 -6.30
N ASN A 357 33.83 4.06 -6.68
CA ASN A 357 32.88 4.92 -5.97
C ASN A 357 31.42 4.45 -6.16
N LEU A 358 31.13 3.73 -7.26
CA LEU A 358 29.83 3.12 -7.52
C LEU A 358 29.94 1.61 -7.59
N THR A 359 28.94 0.91 -7.06
CA THR A 359 28.74 -0.52 -7.33
C THR A 359 28.05 -0.70 -8.68
N GLN A 360 28.20 -1.90 -9.30
CA GLN A 360 27.48 -2.23 -10.54
C GLN A 360 25.96 -2.05 -10.41
N GLU A 361 25.42 -2.36 -9.24
CA GLU A 361 23.99 -2.22 -8.96
C GLU A 361 23.56 -0.72 -8.93
N SER A 362 24.33 0.12 -8.25
CA SER A 362 24.07 1.57 -8.21
C SER A 362 24.21 2.20 -9.59
N PHE A 363 25.21 1.77 -10.34
CA PHE A 363 25.44 2.20 -11.73
C PHE A 363 24.27 1.79 -12.64
N ALA A 364 23.84 0.51 -12.62
CA ALA A 364 22.69 0.05 -13.41
C ALA A 364 21.41 0.85 -13.08
N SER A 365 21.18 1.14 -11.80
CA SER A 365 20.05 1.98 -11.38
C SER A 365 20.13 3.43 -11.88
N ALA A 366 21.32 3.99 -11.97
CA ALA A 366 21.53 5.33 -12.53
C ALA A 366 21.32 5.34 -14.06
N LEU A 367 21.79 4.30 -14.77
CA LEU A 367 21.62 4.15 -16.23
C LEU A 367 20.15 4.11 -16.66
N ALA A 368 19.22 3.76 -15.77
CA ALA A 368 17.79 3.87 -15.99
C ALA A 368 17.34 5.28 -16.46
N HIS A 369 18.13 6.30 -16.20
CA HIS A 369 17.84 7.71 -16.53
C HIS A 369 18.83 8.31 -17.53
N VAL A 370 19.63 7.48 -18.19
CA VAL A 370 20.62 7.87 -19.21
C VAL A 370 20.21 7.27 -20.54
N PRO A 371 19.27 7.88 -21.28
CA PRO A 371 18.70 7.30 -22.50
C PRO A 371 19.65 7.44 -23.69
N THR A 372 20.73 6.66 -23.69
CA THR A 372 21.70 6.57 -24.80
C THR A 372 21.89 5.12 -25.21
N ARG A 373 22.40 4.93 -26.42
CA ARG A 373 22.76 3.61 -26.96
C ARG A 373 23.77 2.91 -26.04
N GLU A 374 24.86 3.61 -25.68
CA GLU A 374 25.95 3.08 -24.86
C GLU A 374 25.44 2.59 -23.49
N ALA A 375 24.57 3.38 -22.85
CA ALA A 375 23.97 3.03 -21.56
C ALA A 375 23.04 1.81 -21.70
N THR A 376 22.24 1.74 -22.75
CA THR A 376 21.35 0.61 -23.01
C THR A 376 22.15 -0.68 -23.31
N GLU A 377 23.20 -0.60 -24.15
CA GLU A 377 24.09 -1.74 -24.42
C GLU A 377 24.83 -2.19 -23.15
N HIS A 378 25.19 -1.26 -22.28
CA HIS A 378 25.81 -1.60 -20.98
C HIS A 378 24.82 -2.33 -20.07
N LEU A 379 23.58 -1.88 -19.97
CA LEU A 379 22.52 -2.61 -19.24
C LEU A 379 22.31 -4.02 -19.82
N VAL A 380 22.32 -4.19 -21.13
CA VAL A 380 22.23 -5.51 -21.76
C VAL A 380 23.42 -6.41 -21.38
N ARG A 381 24.64 -5.88 -21.29
CA ARG A 381 25.80 -6.65 -20.81
C ARG A 381 25.62 -7.07 -19.35
N LEU A 382 25.21 -6.14 -18.47
CA LEU A 382 24.95 -6.44 -17.06
C LEU A 382 23.85 -7.50 -16.88
N TYR A 383 22.84 -7.52 -17.75
CA TYR A 383 21.84 -8.59 -17.77
C TYR A 383 22.46 -9.95 -18.08
N ARG A 384 23.32 -10.04 -19.10
CA ARG A 384 23.95 -11.31 -19.52
C ARG A 384 24.89 -11.87 -18.46
N GLU A 385 25.65 -11.01 -17.80
CA GLU A 385 26.67 -11.37 -16.80
C GLU A 385 26.09 -11.53 -15.39
N GLY A 386 24.92 -10.95 -15.10
CA GLY A 386 24.34 -10.85 -13.76
C GLY A 386 23.69 -12.14 -13.27
N LYS A 387 23.65 -12.27 -11.92
CA LYS A 387 22.82 -13.27 -11.25
C LYS A 387 21.33 -12.92 -11.40
N ILE A 388 20.45 -13.89 -11.12
CA ILE A 388 19.01 -13.76 -11.38
C ILE A 388 18.37 -12.51 -10.74
N GLN A 389 18.70 -12.21 -9.48
CA GLN A 389 18.17 -11.01 -8.80
C GLN A 389 18.68 -9.70 -9.42
N GLN A 390 19.91 -9.71 -9.93
CA GLN A 390 20.48 -8.57 -10.66
C GLN A 390 19.79 -8.40 -12.02
N LYS A 391 19.47 -9.49 -12.72
CA LYS A 391 18.73 -9.47 -14.00
C LYS A 391 17.36 -8.80 -13.86
N VAL A 392 16.61 -9.06 -12.77
CA VAL A 392 15.33 -8.41 -12.50
C VAL A 392 15.49 -6.88 -12.45
N ARG A 393 16.46 -6.38 -11.69
CA ARG A 393 16.73 -4.93 -11.58
C ARG A 393 17.21 -4.31 -12.89
N VAL A 394 18.00 -5.04 -13.66
CA VAL A 394 18.46 -4.57 -14.97
C VAL A 394 17.28 -4.46 -15.94
N VAL A 395 16.33 -5.40 -15.93
CA VAL A 395 15.09 -5.31 -16.74
C VAL A 395 14.28 -4.08 -16.37
N GLU A 396 14.13 -3.78 -15.07
CA GLU A 396 13.49 -2.54 -14.60
C GLU A 396 14.23 -1.28 -15.10
N SER A 397 15.58 -1.31 -15.05
CA SER A 397 16.41 -0.21 -15.53
C SER A 397 16.33 -0.04 -17.05
N LEU A 398 16.28 -1.12 -17.83
CA LEU A 398 16.08 -1.09 -19.29
C LEU A 398 14.72 -0.46 -19.64
N LEU A 399 13.65 -0.87 -18.95
CA LEU A 399 12.32 -0.26 -19.15
C LEU A 399 12.35 1.24 -18.91
N ALA A 400 12.90 1.67 -17.76
CA ALA A 400 12.96 3.08 -17.41
C ALA A 400 13.85 3.88 -18.37
N ASN A 401 14.98 3.32 -18.80
CA ASN A 401 15.91 3.92 -19.74
C ASN A 401 15.22 4.22 -21.09
N VAL A 402 14.54 3.22 -21.68
CA VAL A 402 13.85 3.38 -22.97
C VAL A 402 12.64 4.32 -22.84
N ARG A 403 11.89 4.27 -21.72
CA ARG A 403 10.75 5.18 -21.48
C ARG A 403 11.14 6.64 -21.45
N THR A 404 12.32 6.98 -20.95
CA THR A 404 12.81 8.36 -20.80
C THR A 404 13.42 8.91 -22.10
N ALA A 405 13.68 8.05 -23.10
CA ALA A 405 14.30 8.43 -24.36
C ALA A 405 13.38 9.31 -25.21
N PRO A 406 13.86 10.42 -25.79
CA PRO A 406 13.13 11.19 -26.80
C PRO A 406 12.88 10.37 -28.08
N GLU A 407 13.91 9.65 -28.56
CA GLU A 407 13.87 8.75 -29.71
C GLU A 407 14.04 7.31 -29.22
N ARG A 408 12.93 6.57 -29.15
CA ARG A 408 12.87 5.26 -28.48
C ARG A 408 13.23 4.09 -29.39
N GLY A 409 13.05 4.24 -30.71
CA GLY A 409 13.07 3.11 -31.67
C GLY A 409 14.37 2.31 -31.69
N GLU A 410 15.54 2.96 -31.59
CA GLU A 410 16.82 2.28 -31.50
C GLU A 410 17.00 1.54 -30.18
N LEU A 411 16.73 2.23 -29.04
CA LEU A 411 16.89 1.64 -27.72
C LEU A 411 15.91 0.48 -27.51
N THR A 412 14.68 0.58 -28.04
CA THR A 412 13.71 -0.52 -28.05
C THR A 412 14.26 -1.74 -28.77
N ARG A 413 14.87 -1.56 -29.97
CA ARG A 413 15.47 -2.67 -30.73
C ARG A 413 16.62 -3.35 -29.96
N ILE A 414 17.39 -2.62 -29.17
CA ILE A 414 18.47 -3.16 -28.36
C ILE A 414 17.91 -3.91 -27.11
N ALA A 415 16.93 -3.36 -26.45
CA ALA A 415 16.42 -3.87 -25.17
C ALA A 415 15.40 -5.00 -25.31
N ARG A 416 14.50 -4.95 -26.33
CA ARG A 416 13.40 -5.92 -26.48
C ARG A 416 13.84 -7.39 -26.57
N PRO A 417 14.91 -7.79 -27.27
CA PRO A 417 15.37 -9.18 -27.29
C PRO A 417 15.68 -9.74 -25.90
N VAL A 418 16.25 -8.90 -25.02
CA VAL A 418 16.51 -9.27 -23.61
C VAL A 418 15.22 -9.52 -22.84
N LEU A 419 14.20 -8.71 -23.08
CA LEU A 419 12.89 -8.88 -22.44
C LEU A 419 12.20 -10.17 -22.92
N VAL A 420 12.29 -10.48 -24.21
CA VAL A 420 11.76 -11.73 -24.78
C VAL A 420 12.51 -12.95 -24.21
N GLU A 421 13.84 -12.88 -24.09
CA GLU A 421 14.65 -13.91 -23.44
C GLU A 421 14.21 -14.10 -21.96
N ALA A 422 14.03 -13.00 -21.22
CA ALA A 422 13.61 -13.03 -19.82
C ALA A 422 12.22 -13.67 -19.63
N MET A 423 11.31 -13.58 -20.62
CA MET A 423 10.02 -14.29 -20.60
C MET A 423 10.16 -15.81 -20.63
N GLN A 424 11.29 -16.36 -21.06
CA GLN A 424 11.54 -17.81 -21.06
C GLN A 424 12.10 -18.30 -19.72
N SER A 425 12.40 -17.40 -18.79
CA SER A 425 12.93 -17.74 -17.48
C SER A 425 11.94 -18.60 -16.67
N ASN A 426 12.48 -19.53 -15.87
CA ASN A 426 11.74 -20.22 -14.81
C ASN A 426 11.67 -19.39 -13.53
N ASP A 427 12.40 -18.29 -13.45
CA ASP A 427 12.32 -17.38 -12.31
C ASP A 427 11.10 -16.47 -12.46
N ILE A 428 10.20 -16.57 -11.49
CA ILE A 428 8.91 -15.90 -11.49
C ILE A 428 9.04 -14.37 -11.45
N ALA A 429 10.05 -13.85 -10.74
CA ALA A 429 10.30 -12.42 -10.64
C ALA A 429 10.76 -11.85 -11.97
N LEU A 430 11.73 -12.53 -12.60
CA LEU A 430 12.27 -12.11 -13.90
C LEU A 430 11.21 -12.19 -15.00
N LEU A 431 10.46 -13.29 -15.07
CA LEU A 431 9.35 -13.46 -16.00
C LEU A 431 8.30 -12.36 -15.85
N SER A 432 7.84 -12.12 -14.62
CA SER A 432 6.78 -11.13 -14.33
C SER A 432 7.22 -9.69 -14.60
N THR A 433 8.49 -9.39 -14.34
CA THR A 433 9.08 -8.06 -14.63
C THR A 433 9.20 -7.85 -16.12
N ALA A 434 9.68 -8.85 -16.86
CA ALA A 434 9.77 -8.82 -18.33
C ALA A 434 8.39 -8.72 -19.00
N ALA A 435 7.39 -9.46 -18.48
CA ALA A 435 6.00 -9.38 -18.94
C ALA A 435 5.43 -7.97 -18.78
N THR A 436 5.68 -7.35 -17.62
CA THR A 436 5.25 -5.97 -17.34
C THR A 436 5.93 -4.99 -18.31
N ALA A 437 7.23 -5.16 -18.56
CA ALA A 437 7.96 -4.31 -19.50
C ALA A 437 7.46 -4.46 -20.94
N LEU A 438 7.27 -5.70 -21.43
CA LEU A 438 6.77 -5.98 -22.78
C LEU A 438 5.35 -5.47 -23.02
N ALA A 439 4.52 -5.40 -21.98
CA ALA A 439 3.17 -4.85 -22.07
C ALA A 439 3.11 -3.31 -22.13
N GLU A 440 4.22 -2.61 -21.86
CA GLU A 440 4.30 -1.16 -22.03
C GLU A 440 4.34 -0.79 -23.53
N SER A 441 3.65 0.29 -23.91
CA SER A 441 3.48 0.72 -25.29
C SER A 441 4.79 0.90 -26.09
N VAL A 442 5.90 1.12 -25.39
CA VAL A 442 7.23 1.27 -25.98
C VAL A 442 7.84 -0.05 -26.45
N PHE A 443 7.39 -1.19 -25.91
CA PHE A 443 7.89 -2.52 -26.23
C PHE A 443 6.83 -3.45 -26.83
N THR A 444 5.55 -3.07 -26.70
CA THR A 444 4.42 -3.87 -27.19
C THR A 444 4.41 -3.95 -28.72
N ASP A 445 4.18 -5.16 -29.22
CA ASP A 445 3.92 -5.46 -30.63
C ASP A 445 2.88 -6.60 -30.76
N ASP A 446 2.62 -7.03 -31.97
CA ASP A 446 1.63 -8.07 -32.27
C ASP A 446 1.97 -9.45 -31.69
N GLU A 447 3.24 -9.73 -31.38
CA GLU A 447 3.69 -10.98 -30.76
C GLU A 447 3.52 -10.98 -29.22
N THR A 448 3.45 -9.81 -28.60
CA THR A 448 3.42 -9.67 -27.13
C THR A 448 2.29 -10.47 -26.48
N PRO A 449 1.03 -10.46 -26.96
CA PRO A 449 -0.03 -11.30 -26.38
C PRO A 449 0.28 -12.80 -26.41
N ALA A 450 0.89 -13.28 -27.48
CA ALA A 450 1.27 -14.70 -27.62
C ALA A 450 2.38 -15.08 -26.63
N LEU A 451 3.37 -14.21 -26.42
CA LEU A 451 4.42 -14.40 -25.41
C LEU A 451 3.83 -14.51 -24.00
N LEU A 452 2.90 -13.61 -23.63
CA LEU A 452 2.23 -13.63 -22.35
C LEU A 452 1.38 -14.90 -22.15
N LEU A 453 0.63 -15.34 -23.18
CA LEU A 453 -0.15 -16.57 -23.14
C LEU A 453 0.74 -17.82 -23.00
N ASN A 454 1.85 -17.86 -23.69
CA ASN A 454 2.81 -18.97 -23.60
C ASN A 454 3.44 -19.03 -22.18
N ALA A 455 3.75 -17.89 -21.59
CA ALA A 455 4.20 -17.84 -20.21
C ALA A 455 3.10 -18.32 -19.24
N LEU A 456 1.86 -17.84 -19.39
CA LEU A 456 0.72 -18.19 -18.54
C LEU A 456 0.48 -19.71 -18.49
N ARG A 457 0.63 -20.42 -19.61
CA ARG A 457 0.46 -21.89 -19.70
C ARG A 457 1.49 -22.69 -18.89
N ARG A 458 2.65 -22.12 -18.57
CA ARG A 458 3.72 -22.77 -17.80
C ARG A 458 3.53 -22.65 -16.29
N LEU A 459 2.73 -21.68 -15.87
CA LEU A 459 2.54 -21.32 -14.47
C LEU A 459 1.45 -22.17 -13.82
N LYS A 460 1.62 -22.47 -12.52
CA LYS A 460 0.70 -23.32 -11.74
C LYS A 460 0.42 -22.73 -10.36
N PRO A 461 -0.88 -22.63 -9.95
CA PRO A 461 -1.20 -22.32 -8.57
C PRO A 461 -0.79 -23.50 -7.64
N PRO A 462 -0.49 -23.24 -6.35
CA PRO A 462 -0.50 -21.95 -5.69
C PRO A 462 0.79 -21.15 -5.84
N ASP A 463 1.90 -21.77 -6.25
CA ASP A 463 3.23 -21.16 -6.22
C ASP A 463 3.33 -19.92 -7.14
N ASP A 464 2.69 -19.98 -8.30
CA ASP A 464 2.77 -18.95 -9.32
C ASP A 464 1.53 -18.02 -9.35
N THR A 465 0.65 -18.09 -8.35
CA THR A 465 -0.63 -17.37 -8.35
C THR A 465 -0.48 -15.88 -8.65
N GLU A 466 0.53 -15.20 -8.07
CA GLU A 466 0.76 -13.78 -8.30
C GLU A 466 1.10 -13.46 -9.76
N ALA A 467 1.97 -14.25 -10.38
CA ALA A 467 2.34 -14.08 -11.78
C ALA A 467 1.18 -14.40 -12.73
N ILE A 468 0.39 -15.43 -12.43
CA ILE A 468 -0.83 -15.78 -13.17
C ILE A 468 -1.78 -14.58 -13.18
N ILE A 469 -2.09 -14.00 -12.01
CA ILE A 469 -2.94 -12.82 -11.88
C ILE A 469 -2.39 -11.64 -12.67
N ARG A 470 -1.07 -11.42 -12.59
CA ARG A 470 -0.40 -10.34 -13.31
C ARG A 470 -0.51 -10.50 -14.81
N LEU A 471 -0.22 -11.68 -15.35
CA LEU A 471 -0.31 -11.97 -16.79
C LEU A 471 -1.74 -11.81 -17.31
N MET A 472 -2.73 -12.33 -16.58
CA MET A 472 -4.15 -12.16 -16.94
C MET A 472 -4.55 -10.67 -17.01
N ARG A 473 -4.10 -9.87 -16.06
CA ARG A 473 -4.33 -8.42 -16.07
C ARG A 473 -3.67 -7.76 -17.28
N LEU A 474 -2.40 -8.07 -17.57
CA LEU A 474 -1.68 -7.52 -18.71
C LEU A 474 -2.36 -7.87 -20.03
N LEU A 475 -2.81 -9.12 -20.21
CA LEU A 475 -3.58 -9.54 -21.40
C LEU A 475 -4.88 -8.74 -21.55
N ALA A 476 -5.56 -8.46 -20.44
CA ALA A 476 -6.76 -7.62 -20.46
C ALA A 476 -6.44 -6.14 -20.76
N ASP A 477 -5.34 -5.61 -20.21
CA ASP A 477 -4.86 -4.25 -20.47
C ASP A 477 -4.51 -4.05 -21.96
N LEU A 478 -3.90 -5.06 -22.57
CA LEU A 478 -3.57 -5.12 -24.01
C LEU A 478 -4.79 -5.40 -24.90
N ARG A 479 -5.98 -5.63 -24.34
CA ARG A 479 -7.20 -6.02 -25.08
C ARG A 479 -6.99 -7.24 -25.98
N ALA A 480 -6.18 -8.21 -25.52
CA ALA A 480 -5.81 -9.42 -26.26
C ALA A 480 -6.98 -10.37 -26.42
N GLN A 481 -7.75 -10.29 -27.52
CA GLN A 481 -8.92 -11.13 -27.76
C GLN A 481 -8.56 -12.63 -27.84
N SER A 482 -7.33 -12.96 -28.26
CA SER A 482 -6.81 -14.34 -28.26
C SER A 482 -6.72 -14.98 -26.88
N ALA A 483 -6.80 -14.16 -25.81
CA ALA A 483 -6.76 -14.64 -24.45
C ALA A 483 -8.13 -15.10 -23.91
N VAL A 484 -9.25 -14.77 -24.57
CA VAL A 484 -10.60 -15.06 -24.05
C VAL A 484 -10.78 -16.56 -23.79
N ALA A 485 -10.64 -17.40 -24.80
CA ALA A 485 -10.83 -18.85 -24.64
C ALA A 485 -9.83 -19.49 -23.63
N PRO A 486 -8.52 -19.17 -23.64
CA PRO A 486 -7.63 -19.63 -22.59
C PRO A 486 -8.02 -19.20 -21.19
N LEU A 487 -8.49 -17.95 -20.98
CA LEU A 487 -8.87 -17.45 -19.67
C LEU A 487 -10.16 -18.06 -19.13
N GLU A 488 -11.09 -18.49 -19.98
CA GLU A 488 -12.33 -19.17 -19.56
C GLU A 488 -12.05 -20.47 -18.79
N SER A 489 -10.97 -21.19 -19.12
CA SER A 489 -10.59 -22.42 -18.41
C SER A 489 -10.22 -22.18 -16.94
N TYR A 490 -9.69 -20.98 -16.61
CA TYR A 490 -9.34 -20.61 -15.24
C TYR A 490 -10.53 -20.22 -14.37
N LEU A 491 -11.73 -20.08 -14.92
CA LEU A 491 -12.96 -19.88 -14.13
C LEU A 491 -13.32 -21.12 -13.29
N LEU A 492 -12.76 -22.28 -13.63
CA LEU A 492 -12.94 -23.55 -12.93
C LEU A 492 -11.75 -23.89 -12.01
N ASP A 493 -10.78 -22.99 -11.84
CA ASP A 493 -9.61 -23.24 -10.98
C ASP A 493 -10.01 -23.41 -9.51
N GLY A 494 -9.22 -24.20 -8.79
CA GLY A 494 -9.43 -24.40 -7.34
C GLY A 494 -8.96 -23.21 -6.49
N ASP A 495 -8.20 -22.26 -7.05
CA ASP A 495 -7.73 -21.06 -6.36
C ASP A 495 -8.68 -19.88 -6.60
N PRO A 496 -9.38 -19.38 -5.57
CA PRO A 496 -10.31 -18.26 -5.71
C PRO A 496 -9.68 -16.96 -6.24
N ALA A 497 -8.39 -16.72 -5.98
CA ALA A 497 -7.71 -15.53 -6.47
C ALA A 497 -7.49 -15.61 -7.99
N VAL A 498 -7.14 -16.79 -8.50
CA VAL A 498 -7.03 -17.07 -9.95
C VAL A 498 -8.37 -16.92 -10.64
N VAL A 499 -9.43 -17.53 -10.08
CA VAL A 499 -10.81 -17.42 -10.60
C VAL A 499 -11.26 -15.95 -10.67
N LEU A 500 -11.03 -15.18 -9.61
CA LEU A 500 -11.39 -13.75 -9.57
C LEU A 500 -10.62 -12.94 -10.62
N ALA A 501 -9.33 -13.25 -10.82
CA ALA A 501 -8.51 -12.57 -11.82
C ALA A 501 -8.96 -12.91 -13.24
N ALA A 502 -9.23 -14.18 -13.53
CA ALA A 502 -9.74 -14.63 -14.82
C ALA A 502 -11.08 -13.95 -15.15
N ARG A 503 -12.03 -13.95 -14.20
CA ARG A 503 -13.32 -13.26 -14.36
C ARG A 503 -13.13 -11.79 -14.71
N LYS A 504 -12.33 -11.04 -13.92
CA LYS A 504 -12.10 -9.62 -14.17
C LYS A 504 -11.44 -9.35 -15.53
N ALA A 505 -10.49 -10.20 -15.93
CA ALA A 505 -9.84 -10.10 -17.23
C ALA A 505 -10.84 -10.34 -18.37
N LEU A 506 -11.68 -11.38 -18.28
CA LEU A 506 -12.73 -11.71 -19.25
C LEU A 506 -13.78 -10.61 -19.37
N GLU A 507 -14.30 -10.11 -18.24
CA GLU A 507 -15.25 -8.99 -18.21
C GLU A 507 -14.69 -7.75 -18.91
N ARG A 508 -13.39 -7.47 -18.72
CA ARG A 508 -12.73 -6.35 -19.38
C ARG A 508 -12.48 -6.56 -20.87
N LEU A 509 -12.18 -7.80 -21.27
CA LEU A 509 -11.93 -8.17 -22.69
C LEU A 509 -13.21 -8.20 -23.50
N THR A 510 -14.32 -8.71 -22.92
CA THR A 510 -15.55 -8.99 -23.65
C THR A 510 -16.65 -7.95 -23.43
N GLY A 511 -16.55 -7.16 -22.34
CA GLY A 511 -17.60 -6.24 -21.88
C GLY A 511 -18.84 -6.96 -21.32
N LYS A 512 -18.79 -8.29 -21.12
CA LYS A 512 -19.90 -9.11 -20.62
C LYS A 512 -19.64 -9.56 -19.19
N PRO A 513 -20.66 -9.64 -18.32
CA PRO A 513 -20.48 -10.20 -16.99
C PRO A 513 -20.27 -11.72 -17.07
N TYR A 514 -19.32 -12.23 -16.29
CA TYR A 514 -19.06 -13.65 -16.14
C TYR A 514 -19.52 -14.14 -14.77
N ARG A 515 -20.42 -15.12 -14.76
CA ARG A 515 -20.82 -15.81 -13.53
C ARG A 515 -19.80 -16.91 -13.21
N VAL A 516 -19.29 -16.90 -12.00
CA VAL A 516 -18.48 -18.00 -11.48
C VAL A 516 -19.43 -19.00 -10.84
N THR A 517 -19.63 -20.15 -11.48
CA THR A 517 -20.28 -21.28 -10.83
C THR A 517 -19.25 -21.98 -9.96
N THR A 518 -19.44 -21.92 -8.66
CA THR A 518 -18.53 -22.48 -7.64
C THR A 518 -18.60 -24.01 -7.55
N SER A 519 -18.74 -24.71 -8.67
CA SER A 519 -18.84 -26.18 -8.73
C SER A 519 -17.49 -26.91 -8.56
N GLY A 520 -16.38 -26.19 -8.49
CA GLY A 520 -15.06 -26.78 -8.23
C GLY A 520 -14.82 -27.02 -6.74
N LYS A 521 -14.12 -28.10 -6.39
CA LYS A 521 -13.63 -28.33 -5.01
C LYS A 521 -12.71 -27.17 -4.63
N ARG A 522 -13.23 -26.23 -3.84
CA ARG A 522 -12.42 -25.13 -3.27
C ARG A 522 -11.30 -25.74 -2.44
N ARG A 523 -10.08 -25.32 -2.71
CA ARG A 523 -8.93 -25.73 -1.90
C ARG A 523 -8.87 -24.84 -0.66
N PRO A 524 -8.88 -25.39 0.57
CA PRO A 524 -8.59 -24.59 1.75
C PRO A 524 -7.17 -24.04 1.65
N ALA A 525 -6.93 -22.84 2.20
CA ALA A 525 -5.60 -22.27 2.31
C ALA A 525 -4.69 -23.16 3.16
N TYR A 526 -5.30 -23.81 4.15
CA TYR A 526 -4.67 -24.86 4.97
C TYR A 526 -5.39 -26.19 4.76
N GLN A 527 -4.61 -27.26 4.54
CA GLN A 527 -5.16 -28.61 4.57
C GLN A 527 -5.63 -29.01 5.98
N ASN A 528 -4.99 -28.47 7.03
CA ASN A 528 -5.34 -28.69 8.44
C ASN A 528 -5.04 -27.42 9.25
N PHE A 529 -6.04 -26.62 9.55
CA PHE A 529 -5.90 -25.47 10.43
C PHE A 529 -5.62 -25.91 11.87
N ASP A 530 -4.53 -25.41 12.46
CA ASP A 530 -4.13 -25.78 13.83
C ASP A 530 -4.86 -24.94 14.89
N TRP A 531 -6.00 -25.45 15.33
CA TRP A 531 -6.80 -24.84 16.39
C TRP A 531 -6.09 -24.82 17.74
N THR A 532 -5.18 -25.77 17.99
CA THR A 532 -4.38 -25.84 19.23
C THR A 532 -3.37 -24.69 19.25
N LEU A 533 -2.73 -24.44 18.13
CA LEU A 533 -1.81 -23.31 17.98
C LEU A 533 -2.57 -21.97 18.12
N LEU A 534 -3.79 -21.85 17.55
CA LEU A 534 -4.62 -20.65 17.75
C LEU A 534 -4.91 -20.42 19.24
N ALA A 535 -5.29 -21.45 19.98
CA ALA A 535 -5.52 -21.36 21.42
C ALA A 535 -4.25 -20.95 22.18
N SER A 536 -3.08 -21.44 21.75
CA SER A 536 -1.78 -21.03 22.30
C SER A 536 -1.47 -19.57 22.01
N VAL A 537 -1.71 -19.10 20.77
CA VAL A 537 -1.53 -17.69 20.37
C VAL A 537 -2.44 -16.77 21.17
N ARG A 538 -3.69 -17.14 21.40
CA ARG A 538 -4.63 -16.35 22.24
C ARG A 538 -4.14 -16.21 23.68
N ARG A 539 -3.52 -17.25 24.25
CA ARG A 539 -2.96 -17.20 25.62
C ARG A 539 -1.68 -16.38 25.71
N ASN A 540 -0.83 -16.43 24.69
CA ASN A 540 0.41 -15.67 24.62
C ASN A 540 0.58 -15.09 23.21
N PRO A 541 0.04 -13.88 22.94
CA PRO A 541 0.08 -13.25 21.62
C PRO A 541 1.37 -12.46 21.37
N TYR A 542 2.31 -12.39 22.29
CA TYR A 542 3.50 -11.58 22.17
C TYR A 542 4.58 -12.24 21.32
N VAL A 543 5.20 -11.45 20.45
CA VAL A 543 6.35 -11.88 19.64
C VAL A 543 7.46 -10.85 19.79
N ARG A 544 8.66 -11.33 20.11
CA ARG A 544 9.88 -10.54 20.16
C ARG A 544 10.66 -10.73 18.85
N ILE A 545 11.12 -9.62 18.27
CA ILE A 545 11.83 -9.59 16.99
C ILE A 545 13.16 -8.87 17.21
N ARG A 546 14.26 -9.57 17.09
CA ARG A 546 15.62 -9.00 17.12
C ARG A 546 16.06 -8.69 15.69
N THR A 547 16.56 -7.48 15.48
CA THR A 547 17.04 -7.01 14.18
C THR A 547 18.45 -6.43 14.28
N THR A 548 19.07 -6.12 13.15
CA THR A 548 20.35 -5.40 13.10
C THR A 548 20.26 -3.96 13.66
N LYS A 549 19.05 -3.41 13.85
CA LYS A 549 18.82 -2.05 14.42
C LYS A 549 18.38 -2.07 15.87
N GLY A 550 18.17 -3.23 16.45
CA GLY A 550 17.69 -3.39 17.83
C GLY A 550 16.54 -4.38 17.92
N GLU A 551 15.83 -4.32 19.04
CA GLU A 551 14.73 -5.23 19.34
C GLU A 551 13.39 -4.48 19.32
N LEU A 552 12.37 -5.12 18.77
CA LEU A 552 10.99 -4.66 18.83
C LEU A 552 10.07 -5.80 19.28
N SER A 553 8.93 -5.45 19.84
CA SER A 553 7.90 -6.40 20.26
C SER A 553 6.58 -6.08 19.60
N ILE A 554 5.90 -7.12 19.13
CA ILE A 554 4.55 -7.02 18.57
C ILE A 554 3.58 -7.88 19.38
N VAL A 555 2.31 -7.51 19.38
CA VAL A 555 1.20 -8.31 19.88
C VAL A 555 0.35 -8.79 18.72
N LEU A 556 0.15 -10.09 18.60
CA LEU A 556 -0.73 -10.70 17.60
C LEU A 556 -2.20 -10.41 17.94
N LEU A 557 -3.05 -10.36 16.92
CA LEU A 557 -4.48 -10.04 17.03
C LEU A 557 -5.32 -11.24 16.53
N PRO A 558 -5.34 -12.37 17.25
CA PRO A 558 -5.97 -13.62 16.78
C PRO A 558 -7.49 -13.51 16.62
N ASP A 559 -8.15 -12.56 17.26
CA ASP A 559 -9.59 -12.33 17.07
C ASP A 559 -9.90 -11.51 15.82
N ASN A 560 -8.91 -10.73 15.32
CA ASN A 560 -9.02 -9.97 14.08
C ASN A 560 -8.63 -10.80 12.85
N ALA A 561 -7.56 -11.62 12.96
CA ALA A 561 -7.01 -12.40 11.86
C ALA A 561 -6.48 -13.77 12.34
N PRO A 562 -7.39 -14.71 12.71
CA PRO A 562 -7.01 -15.98 13.32
C PRO A 562 -6.09 -16.84 12.44
N LEU A 563 -6.39 -16.98 11.15
CA LEU A 563 -5.62 -17.81 10.22
C LEU A 563 -4.23 -17.23 9.99
N THR A 564 -4.15 -15.92 9.83
CA THR A 564 -2.90 -15.18 9.63
C THR A 564 -2.00 -15.28 10.88
N CYS A 565 -2.58 -15.15 12.07
CA CYS A 565 -1.83 -15.28 13.33
C CYS A 565 -1.26 -16.70 13.52
N VAL A 566 -2.03 -17.73 13.16
CA VAL A 566 -1.55 -19.13 13.19
C VAL A 566 -0.44 -19.35 12.18
N ASN A 567 -0.61 -18.87 10.94
CA ASN A 567 0.41 -18.94 9.90
C ASN A 567 1.73 -18.28 10.36
N PHE A 568 1.62 -17.07 10.89
CA PHE A 568 2.79 -16.32 11.35
C PHE A 568 3.50 -17.03 12.53
N ALA A 569 2.74 -17.54 13.50
CA ALA A 569 3.27 -18.29 14.62
C ALA A 569 3.96 -19.59 14.17
N MET A 570 3.35 -20.35 13.25
CA MET A 570 3.96 -21.56 12.66
C MET A 570 5.28 -21.26 11.95
N LEU A 571 5.36 -20.16 11.20
CA LEU A 571 6.58 -19.74 10.52
C LEU A 571 7.67 -19.33 11.51
N ILE A 572 7.31 -18.69 12.65
CA ILE A 572 8.25 -18.39 13.74
C ILE A 572 8.81 -19.68 14.35
N GLU A 573 7.96 -20.67 14.66
CA GLU A 573 8.39 -21.95 15.22
C GLU A 573 9.36 -22.70 14.30
N LYS A 574 9.19 -22.55 12.98
CA LYS A 574 10.11 -23.09 11.96
C LYS A 574 11.37 -22.25 11.75
N LYS A 575 11.55 -21.14 12.49
CA LYS A 575 12.65 -20.17 12.31
C LYS A 575 12.72 -19.62 10.88
N PHE A 576 11.57 -19.57 10.17
CA PHE A 576 11.50 -19.18 8.77
C PHE A 576 12.03 -17.77 8.51
N PHE A 577 11.82 -16.86 9.47
CA PHE A 577 12.18 -15.45 9.32
C PHE A 577 13.63 -15.12 9.70
N ASP A 578 14.34 -16.06 10.35
CA ASP A 578 15.69 -15.83 10.85
C ASP A 578 16.68 -15.61 9.69
N GLY A 579 17.40 -14.51 9.72
CA GLY A 579 18.35 -14.11 8.68
C GLY A 579 17.74 -13.37 7.49
N LEU A 580 16.41 -13.30 7.36
CA LEU A 580 15.76 -12.59 6.26
C LEU A 580 15.94 -11.06 6.37
N THR A 581 15.89 -10.40 5.22
CA THR A 581 16.08 -8.96 5.13
C THR A 581 14.75 -8.20 5.08
N PHE A 582 14.79 -6.94 5.51
CA PHE A 582 13.81 -5.95 5.10
C PHE A 582 14.14 -5.53 3.68
N HIS A 583 13.46 -6.10 2.70
CA HIS A 583 13.74 -5.90 1.28
C HIS A 583 13.10 -4.62 0.72
N ARG A 584 12.13 -4.05 1.43
CA ARG A 584 11.45 -2.82 0.99
C ARG A 584 11.22 -1.89 2.18
N VAL A 585 11.62 -0.64 2.00
CA VAL A 585 11.33 0.45 2.95
C VAL A 585 10.84 1.65 2.16
N VAL A 586 9.64 2.10 2.47
CA VAL A 586 9.06 3.33 1.91
C VAL A 586 8.99 4.36 3.03
N PRO A 587 9.85 5.39 3.02
CA PRO A 587 9.91 6.38 4.09
C PRO A 587 8.55 7.01 4.38
N ASN A 588 8.17 6.98 5.65
CA ASN A 588 6.89 7.44 6.18
C ASN A 588 5.66 6.67 5.67
N VAL A 589 5.83 5.46 5.16
CA VAL A 589 4.73 4.56 4.79
C VAL A 589 4.90 3.23 5.51
N VAL A 590 5.87 2.39 5.09
CA VAL A 590 6.09 1.05 5.65
C VAL A 590 7.55 0.62 5.63
N ILE A 591 7.89 -0.32 6.52
CA ILE A 591 8.97 -1.29 6.33
C ILE A 591 8.35 -2.64 6.00
N GLN A 592 8.94 -3.42 5.10
CA GLN A 592 8.42 -4.72 4.65
C GLN A 592 9.55 -5.76 4.63
N GLY A 593 9.27 -6.93 5.21
CA GLY A 593 10.18 -8.06 5.30
C GLY A 593 9.44 -9.39 5.16
N GLY A 594 10.10 -10.50 5.54
CA GLY A 594 9.51 -11.84 5.52
C GLY A 594 9.59 -12.54 4.16
N ASP A 595 10.28 -11.96 3.19
CA ASP A 595 10.54 -12.56 1.88
C ASP A 595 11.82 -13.40 1.91
N PRO A 596 11.76 -14.73 1.67
CA PRO A 596 12.95 -15.58 1.66
C PRO A 596 13.90 -15.31 0.49
N ARG A 597 13.44 -14.68 -0.59
CA ARG A 597 14.26 -14.27 -1.73
C ARG A 597 14.88 -12.88 -1.56
N GLY A 598 14.20 -12.00 -0.80
CA GLY A 598 14.62 -10.63 -0.58
C GLY A 598 14.43 -9.70 -1.80
N ASP A 599 13.56 -10.06 -2.75
CA ASP A 599 13.25 -9.29 -3.96
C ASP A 599 11.75 -8.92 -4.11
N GLY A 600 10.94 -9.31 -3.14
CA GLY A 600 9.49 -9.08 -3.11
C GLY A 600 8.65 -10.21 -3.71
N TRP A 601 9.28 -11.25 -4.29
CA TRP A 601 8.60 -12.34 -4.99
C TRP A 601 8.66 -13.68 -4.24
N GLY A 602 9.36 -13.74 -3.11
CA GLY A 602 9.44 -14.96 -2.32
C GLY A 602 8.19 -15.19 -1.49
N GLY A 603 7.82 -16.47 -1.37
CA GLY A 603 6.68 -16.94 -0.60
C GLY A 603 7.01 -18.19 0.22
N PRO A 604 6.06 -18.68 1.02
CA PRO A 604 6.22 -19.89 1.82
C PRO A 604 5.89 -21.18 1.04
N GLY A 605 5.61 -21.10 -0.28
CA GLY A 605 5.13 -22.19 -1.12
C GLY A 605 3.61 -22.41 -1.05
N TYR A 606 2.87 -21.46 -0.50
CA TYR A 606 1.40 -21.45 -0.45
C TYR A 606 0.89 -20.03 -0.25
N ALA A 607 -0.40 -19.81 -0.49
CA ALA A 607 -1.09 -18.56 -0.17
C ALA A 607 -2.17 -18.79 0.90
N ILE A 608 -2.36 -17.79 1.76
CA ILE A 608 -3.45 -17.74 2.73
C ILE A 608 -4.49 -16.70 2.32
N ARG A 609 -5.67 -16.77 2.90
CA ARG A 609 -6.79 -15.89 2.58
C ARG A 609 -6.74 -14.61 3.39
N SER A 610 -7.13 -13.49 2.76
CA SER A 610 -7.26 -12.20 3.44
C SER A 610 -8.30 -12.25 4.56
N GLU A 611 -7.99 -11.62 5.70
CA GLU A 611 -8.86 -11.50 6.86
C GLU A 611 -9.08 -10.04 7.20
N PHE A 612 -10.21 -9.48 6.79
CA PHE A 612 -10.55 -8.09 7.06
C PHE A 612 -11.38 -7.99 8.33
N GLY A 613 -10.85 -7.27 9.31
CA GLY A 613 -11.46 -7.05 10.60
C GLY A 613 -11.58 -5.57 10.97
N LEU A 614 -11.98 -5.28 12.20
CA LEU A 614 -12.31 -3.94 12.67
C LEU A 614 -11.10 -3.05 12.96
N GLU A 615 -9.90 -3.61 12.93
CA GLU A 615 -8.65 -2.88 13.16
C GLU A 615 -8.35 -1.92 12.01
N ARG A 616 -7.66 -0.82 12.34
CA ARG A 616 -7.25 0.22 11.40
C ARG A 616 -5.74 0.31 11.31
N TYR A 617 -5.25 0.73 10.16
CA TYR A 617 -3.83 0.99 9.94
C TYR A 617 -3.41 2.31 10.59
N GLU A 618 -2.93 2.21 11.81
CA GLU A 618 -2.29 3.28 12.58
C GLU A 618 -0.76 3.12 12.53
N ARG A 619 -0.02 4.05 13.14
CA ARG A 619 1.43 3.89 13.32
C ARG A 619 1.73 2.63 14.14
N GLY A 620 2.59 1.75 13.61
CA GLY A 620 2.96 0.48 14.24
C GLY A 620 1.98 -0.66 13.99
N SER A 621 0.95 -0.49 13.14
CA SER A 621 0.13 -1.62 12.68
C SER A 621 0.95 -2.57 11.83
N VAL A 622 0.78 -3.88 12.03
CA VAL A 622 1.46 -4.93 11.28
C VAL A 622 0.45 -5.61 10.36
N GLY A 623 0.72 -5.53 9.06
CA GLY A 623 -0.13 -6.15 8.04
C GLY A 623 0.61 -7.19 7.22
N VAL A 624 -0.14 -8.07 6.54
CA VAL A 624 0.41 -9.00 5.56
C VAL A 624 0.45 -8.34 4.19
N ALA A 625 1.58 -8.47 3.50
CA ALA A 625 1.70 -8.02 2.12
C ALA A 625 1.00 -8.99 1.17
N SER A 626 0.37 -8.47 0.13
CA SER A 626 -0.32 -9.26 -0.89
C SER A 626 -0.27 -8.60 -2.27
N ALA A 627 -0.34 -9.38 -3.32
CA ALA A 627 -0.50 -8.93 -4.69
C ALA A 627 -1.98 -8.67 -5.07
N GLY A 628 -2.87 -8.88 -4.14
CA GLY A 628 -4.32 -8.73 -4.21
C GLY A 628 -4.99 -9.57 -3.16
N LYS A 629 -6.33 -9.53 -3.12
CA LYS A 629 -7.10 -10.32 -2.16
C LYS A 629 -6.79 -11.82 -2.31
N ASP A 630 -6.58 -12.49 -1.18
CA ASP A 630 -6.37 -13.94 -1.07
C ASP A 630 -5.02 -14.46 -1.64
N THR A 631 -4.01 -13.56 -1.75
CA THR A 631 -2.64 -13.90 -2.17
C THR A 631 -1.61 -13.67 -1.07
N GLU A 632 -2.01 -13.66 0.16
CA GLU A 632 -1.15 -13.43 1.33
C GLU A 632 -0.26 -14.65 1.59
N GLY A 633 0.89 -14.45 2.23
CA GLY A 633 1.84 -15.53 2.48
C GLY A 633 2.67 -15.31 3.74
N CYS A 634 3.98 -15.14 3.57
CA CYS A 634 4.92 -14.89 4.66
C CYS A 634 5.41 -13.44 4.73
N GLN A 635 5.19 -12.62 3.69
CA GLN A 635 5.65 -11.23 3.70
C GLN A 635 4.74 -10.36 4.56
N TRP A 636 5.33 -9.53 5.40
CA TRP A 636 4.63 -8.63 6.31
C TRP A 636 5.26 -7.25 6.33
N PHE A 637 4.50 -6.26 6.76
CA PHE A 637 4.97 -4.88 6.86
C PHE A 637 4.51 -4.21 8.14
N VAL A 638 5.26 -3.20 8.58
CA VAL A 638 4.89 -2.32 9.71
C VAL A 638 4.72 -0.90 9.18
N THR A 639 3.65 -0.23 9.59
CA THR A 639 3.36 1.14 9.17
C THR A 639 4.13 2.18 9.99
N HIS A 640 4.73 3.18 9.35
CA HIS A 640 5.37 4.32 10.00
C HIS A 640 4.37 5.38 10.49
N SER A 641 3.18 5.41 9.92
CA SER A 641 2.13 6.39 10.22
C SER A 641 0.75 5.82 9.91
N SER A 642 -0.30 6.52 10.30
CA SER A 642 -1.67 6.17 9.93
C SER A 642 -1.84 6.14 8.42
N THR A 643 -2.37 5.03 7.90
CA THR A 643 -2.54 4.78 6.46
C THR A 643 -3.96 4.31 6.13
N PRO A 644 -5.00 5.16 6.31
CA PRO A 644 -6.41 4.78 6.19
C PRO A 644 -6.82 4.18 4.84
N HIS A 645 -6.03 4.40 3.78
CA HIS A 645 -6.25 3.82 2.46
C HIS A 645 -5.92 2.33 2.38
N LEU A 646 -5.27 1.76 3.42
CA LEU A 646 -5.02 0.32 3.54
C LEU A 646 -6.12 -0.40 4.33
N ASP A 647 -7.00 0.34 5.06
CA ASP A 647 -8.08 -0.24 5.88
C ASP A 647 -9.01 -1.12 5.05
N GLY A 648 -9.12 -2.40 5.42
CA GLY A 648 -9.95 -3.39 4.73
C GLY A 648 -9.45 -3.80 3.34
N ARG A 649 -8.19 -3.50 3.00
CA ARG A 649 -7.52 -3.95 1.78
C ARG A 649 -6.39 -4.92 2.04
N TYR A 650 -5.79 -4.84 3.22
CA TYR A 650 -4.75 -5.72 3.70
C TYR A 650 -5.12 -6.23 5.09
N THR A 651 -4.80 -7.47 5.38
CA THR A 651 -5.01 -8.07 6.70
C THR A 651 -4.12 -7.40 7.74
N ILE A 652 -4.72 -6.89 8.83
CA ILE A 652 -4.01 -6.46 10.05
C ILE A 652 -4.01 -7.64 11.01
N PHE A 653 -2.84 -8.11 11.42
CA PHE A 653 -2.74 -9.28 12.30
C PHE A 653 -1.93 -9.04 13.58
N ALA A 654 -1.25 -7.87 13.68
CA ALA A 654 -0.49 -7.53 14.87
C ALA A 654 -0.32 -6.00 15.01
N LYS A 655 0.18 -5.58 16.19
CA LYS A 655 0.60 -4.20 16.48
C LYS A 655 1.94 -4.18 17.20
N VAL A 656 2.79 -3.20 16.89
CA VAL A 656 4.02 -2.92 17.64
C VAL A 656 3.64 -2.35 19.01
N VAL A 657 4.16 -2.94 20.06
CA VAL A 657 3.93 -2.52 21.45
C VAL A 657 5.18 -1.96 22.11
N ALA A 658 6.36 -2.24 21.56
CA ALA A 658 7.64 -1.66 21.96
C ALA A 658 8.63 -1.66 20.81
N GLY A 659 9.59 -0.72 20.79
CA GLY A 659 10.64 -0.65 19.76
C GLY A 659 10.20 0.05 18.48
N MET A 660 9.28 1.01 18.56
CA MET A 660 8.86 1.77 17.37
C MET A 660 10.00 2.63 16.79
N GLU A 661 10.97 3.02 17.61
CA GLU A 661 12.22 3.67 17.20
C GLU A 661 13.12 2.74 16.37
N VAL A 662 13.07 1.43 16.61
CA VAL A 662 13.76 0.43 15.79
C VAL A 662 13.11 0.35 14.41
N VAL A 663 11.77 0.33 14.35
CA VAL A 663 11.02 0.39 13.08
C VAL A 663 11.41 1.61 12.26
N ASP A 664 11.53 2.78 12.91
CA ASP A 664 11.94 4.05 12.28
C ASP A 664 13.40 4.03 11.79
N ALA A 665 14.27 3.21 12.38
CA ALA A 665 15.68 3.12 12.02
C ALA A 665 15.97 2.09 10.91
N ILE A 666 15.06 1.14 10.66
CA ILE A 666 15.23 0.07 9.68
C ILE A 666 15.35 0.63 8.27
N GLN A 667 16.34 0.10 7.54
CA GLN A 667 16.60 0.39 6.14
C GLN A 667 16.56 -0.91 5.30
N ILE A 668 16.46 -0.78 3.97
CA ILE A 668 16.57 -1.93 3.07
C ILE A 668 17.93 -2.63 3.30
N GLY A 669 17.88 -3.96 3.46
CA GLY A 669 19.05 -4.79 3.71
C GLY A 669 19.31 -5.06 5.20
N ASP A 670 18.68 -4.33 6.13
CA ASP A 670 18.68 -4.69 7.55
C ASP A 670 18.04 -6.06 7.73
N ARG A 671 18.52 -6.81 8.74
CA ARG A 671 18.13 -8.22 8.92
C ARG A 671 17.28 -8.45 10.16
N ILE A 672 16.41 -9.42 10.05
CA ILE A 672 15.78 -10.11 11.17
C ILE A 672 16.78 -11.15 11.68
N LEU A 673 17.27 -10.98 12.90
CA LEU A 673 18.26 -11.90 13.49
C LEU A 673 17.59 -13.12 14.12
N ALA A 674 16.44 -12.92 14.76
CA ALA A 674 15.61 -13.98 15.31
C ALA A 674 14.21 -13.46 15.64
N MET A 675 13.22 -14.35 15.57
CA MET A 675 11.87 -14.14 16.09
C MET A 675 11.53 -15.18 17.14
N GLN A 676 10.89 -14.77 18.23
CA GLN A 676 10.48 -15.65 19.34
C GLN A 676 9.10 -15.22 19.85
N ARG A 677 8.25 -16.22 20.09
CA ARG A 677 6.94 -16.08 20.72
C ARG A 677 6.97 -16.57 22.17
#